data_dc6bfd5455c7e881b281ed25ced23dda
#
_entry.id   dc6bfd5455c7e881b281ed25ced23dda
#
_cell.length_a   1.000
_cell.length_b   1.000
_cell.length_c   1.000
_cell.angle_alpha   90.00
_cell.angle_beta   90.00
_cell.angle_gamma   90.00
#
_symmetry.space_group_name_H-M   'P 1'
#
loop_
_entity.id
_entity.type
_entity.pdbx_description
1 polymer ?
#
loop_
_entity_poly.entity_id
_entity_poly.type
_entity_poly.pdbx_seq_one_letter_code
_entity_poly.pdbx_strand_id
1 'polypeptide(L)'
;IITDIDLSRAIEFHRERKAAATIVLTRVPNPLQYGIVITEEDGRIARFLEKPSWGEVFSDTVNTGIYILEPEVLSLIPPQKSFDWSRNVFPEMLSRGDRLLGYVADGYWKDVGNLDEYLNVHLDILSGQAGIEFEGKRARSGNVWIGENSRVDFTSDLQNVVIGRDCVVEGGVSAENVVLGDGCIVEEGSVLQSSVVWPRTTIHKGVRLLENIIGSDCEIMGRAFLSERAVISDHCVIGTEAVVKANVKVWPHKEVEDGAVLSSSLVWAEKWARSLFSAHGIYGLANHEITPEFAAKVGAAFAATFGKKVVLSTSRDSHKTSRMINRAIMTGMLSVGVDVHDYGVTPLPVVRYLARSHREEKGGVHTRKSPFDPSFVDLKFFDENGMNLPIGMERNIELLFFREDFVRADSEETGEISFPVGGFDTYVDGFLKAIDVKSVKERGFNIVLDHSHGASALIFPRILGRLGVETVALNANLDAAKITKTEEEFGKGLIHLTTISRSLSADFGVMIDTGGEKIFLVDEKGDVLPDWVALQVICFLACRRKRSGKIGVPVTASRTLEKIAARYRMDVIRTRTLPRSLMETAAREGVVFVGDDNGGYIFPGFQPAFDGMFAIVRFMEMLSAEGRSLSDILREIPPTVMVKKKIPCAWERKGVLMRMLAEHAKGKPSQFVDGVKIFHGEDWALVYPSQDEAYFHLRVEADDKREAEEIAASYVDLFATWAQKL
;
A
#
# COMPACT_ATOMS: atom_id res chain seq x y z
N ILE A 1 -10.31 -4.84 -35.46
CA ILE A 1 -11.27 -4.17 -36.33
C ILE A 1 -12.52 -5.06 -36.43
N ILE A 2 -13.68 -4.47 -36.19
CA ILE A 2 -14.99 -5.11 -36.41
C ILE A 2 -15.66 -4.38 -37.57
N THR A 3 -16.12 -5.15 -38.57
CA THR A 3 -16.69 -4.57 -39.78
C THR A 3 -17.65 -5.54 -40.48
N ASP A 4 -18.64 -5.02 -41.16
CA ASP A 4 -19.50 -5.71 -42.13
C ASP A 4 -19.31 -5.20 -43.57
N ILE A 5 -18.25 -4.41 -43.80
CA ILE A 5 -17.88 -3.92 -45.15
C ILE A 5 -17.71 -5.08 -46.13
N ASP A 6 -18.33 -4.98 -47.30
CA ASP A 6 -18.16 -5.93 -48.41
C ASP A 6 -16.77 -5.82 -49.03
N LEU A 7 -15.87 -6.68 -48.56
CA LEU A 7 -14.48 -6.72 -49.03
C LEU A 7 -14.37 -7.24 -50.50
N SER A 8 -15.37 -7.99 -51.00
CA SER A 8 -15.38 -8.45 -52.37
C SER A 8 -15.44 -7.29 -53.38
N ARG A 9 -16.26 -6.28 -53.07
CA ARG A 9 -16.34 -5.06 -53.86
C ARG A 9 -15.04 -4.25 -53.84
N ALA A 10 -14.37 -4.19 -52.72
CA ALA A 10 -13.08 -3.52 -52.62
C ALA A 10 -12.01 -4.22 -53.46
N ILE A 11 -12.03 -5.56 -53.51
CA ILE A 11 -11.12 -6.40 -54.35
C ILE A 11 -11.44 -6.17 -55.84
N GLU A 12 -12.73 -6.15 -56.23
CA GLU A 12 -13.15 -5.86 -57.61
C GLU A 12 -12.66 -4.48 -58.03
N PHE A 13 -12.89 -3.44 -57.24
CA PHE A 13 -12.39 -2.08 -57.49
C PHE A 13 -10.87 -2.06 -57.69
N HIS A 14 -10.11 -2.74 -56.84
CA HIS A 14 -8.66 -2.84 -56.92
C HIS A 14 -8.21 -3.43 -58.25
N ARG A 15 -8.82 -4.56 -58.67
CA ARG A 15 -8.51 -5.25 -59.92
C ARG A 15 -8.90 -4.45 -61.17
N GLU A 16 -10.12 -3.94 -61.20
CA GLU A 16 -10.61 -3.12 -62.32
C GLU A 16 -9.74 -1.88 -62.57
N ARG A 17 -9.33 -1.27 -61.46
CA ARG A 17 -8.50 -0.04 -61.52
C ARG A 17 -7.01 -0.33 -61.64
N LYS A 18 -6.59 -1.60 -61.67
CA LYS A 18 -5.18 -2.04 -61.72
C LYS A 18 -4.32 -1.27 -60.73
N ALA A 19 -4.73 -1.17 -59.50
CA ALA A 19 -4.03 -0.49 -58.43
C ALA A 19 -2.80 -1.28 -57.98
N ALA A 20 -1.72 -0.60 -57.59
CA ALA A 20 -0.61 -1.25 -56.89
C ALA A 20 -1.00 -1.52 -55.43
N ALA A 21 -1.75 -0.57 -54.84
CA ALA A 21 -2.37 -0.75 -53.52
C ALA A 21 -3.69 -0.01 -53.44
N THR A 22 -4.65 -0.58 -52.71
CA THR A 22 -5.94 0.06 -52.36
C THR A 22 -6.11 0.10 -50.88
N ILE A 23 -6.35 1.28 -50.34
CA ILE A 23 -6.72 1.50 -48.94
C ILE A 23 -8.25 1.54 -48.86
N VAL A 24 -8.84 0.70 -48.03
CA VAL A 24 -10.28 0.77 -47.72
C VAL A 24 -10.47 1.95 -46.75
N LEU A 25 -11.37 2.84 -47.10
CA LEU A 25 -11.70 4.05 -46.35
C LEU A 25 -13.13 3.98 -45.83
N THR A 26 -13.38 4.64 -44.73
CA THR A 26 -14.74 4.88 -44.21
C THR A 26 -14.89 6.32 -43.76
N ARG A 27 -16.13 6.80 -43.63
CA ARG A 27 -16.42 8.15 -43.14
C ARG A 27 -16.69 8.10 -41.62
N VAL A 28 -16.06 9.02 -40.90
CA VAL A 28 -16.24 9.15 -39.45
C VAL A 28 -16.54 10.60 -39.05
N PRO A 29 -17.42 10.84 -38.05
CA PRO A 29 -17.75 12.20 -37.59
C PRO A 29 -16.57 12.94 -36.96
N ASN A 30 -15.64 12.20 -36.31
CA ASN A 30 -14.46 12.76 -35.68
C ASN A 30 -13.19 12.05 -36.18
N PRO A 31 -12.53 12.59 -37.23
CA PRO A 31 -11.39 11.92 -37.86
C PRO A 31 -10.03 12.14 -37.17
N LEU A 32 -9.94 13.00 -36.12
CA LEU A 32 -8.66 13.40 -35.51
C LEU A 32 -7.85 12.24 -34.90
N GLN A 33 -8.54 11.15 -34.54
CA GLN A 33 -7.90 9.99 -33.92
C GLN A 33 -7.30 9.00 -34.93
N TYR A 34 -7.61 9.21 -36.22
CA TYR A 34 -7.28 8.30 -37.34
C TYR A 34 -6.36 8.95 -38.36
N GLY A 35 -5.84 8.14 -39.27
CA GLY A 35 -5.16 8.64 -40.47
C GLY A 35 -6.22 9.13 -41.49
N ILE A 36 -6.21 10.42 -41.80
CA ILE A 36 -7.09 11.01 -42.82
C ILE A 36 -6.51 10.78 -44.18
N VAL A 37 -7.35 10.39 -45.15
CA VAL A 37 -6.96 10.17 -46.54
C VAL A 37 -7.78 11.10 -47.42
N ILE A 38 -7.07 11.90 -48.22
CA ILE A 38 -7.67 12.78 -49.23
C ILE A 38 -7.52 12.11 -50.58
N THR A 39 -8.64 11.88 -51.26
CA THR A 39 -8.70 11.27 -52.58
C THR A 39 -9.11 12.26 -53.65
N GLU A 40 -8.62 12.10 -54.86
CA GLU A 40 -9.10 12.76 -56.07
C GLU A 40 -10.42 12.13 -56.55
N GLU A 41 -11.09 12.73 -57.52
CA GLU A 41 -12.36 12.24 -58.07
C GLU A 41 -12.24 10.83 -58.70
N ASP A 42 -11.06 10.49 -59.23
CA ASP A 42 -10.78 9.17 -59.82
C ASP A 42 -10.42 8.09 -58.77
N GLY A 43 -10.41 8.43 -57.47
CA GLY A 43 -10.07 7.58 -56.38
C GLY A 43 -8.58 7.49 -56.03
N ARG A 44 -7.70 8.22 -56.72
CA ARG A 44 -6.29 8.29 -56.36
C ARG A 44 -6.09 9.02 -55.04
N ILE A 45 -5.21 8.48 -54.21
CA ILE A 45 -4.85 9.16 -52.95
C ILE A 45 -3.91 10.32 -53.28
N ALA A 46 -4.39 11.53 -53.01
CA ALA A 46 -3.61 12.76 -53.18
C ALA A 46 -2.73 13.05 -51.96
N ARG A 47 -3.23 12.76 -50.77
CA ARG A 47 -2.54 13.04 -49.51
C ARG A 47 -2.97 12.11 -48.38
N PHE A 48 -2.02 11.76 -47.54
CA PHE A 48 -2.21 11.00 -46.30
C PHE A 48 -1.75 11.85 -45.12
N LEU A 49 -2.61 11.99 -44.07
CA LEU A 49 -2.34 12.76 -42.86
C LEU A 49 -2.58 11.91 -41.65
N GLU A 50 -1.53 11.56 -40.93
CA GLU A 50 -1.65 10.72 -39.70
C GLU A 50 -1.94 11.61 -38.48
N LYS A 51 -3.11 11.39 -37.83
CA LYS A 51 -3.56 12.13 -36.65
C LYS A 51 -3.40 13.66 -36.74
N PRO A 52 -4.03 14.31 -37.71
CA PRO A 52 -3.88 15.74 -37.93
C PRO A 52 -4.56 16.60 -36.88
N SER A 53 -4.20 17.90 -36.83
CA SER A 53 -4.94 18.91 -36.09
C SER A 53 -6.21 19.35 -36.84
N TRP A 54 -7.18 19.95 -36.15
CA TRP A 54 -8.43 20.42 -36.77
C TRP A 54 -8.18 21.38 -37.99
N GLY A 55 -7.11 22.16 -37.96
CA GLY A 55 -6.75 23.02 -39.05
C GLY A 55 -6.28 22.30 -40.33
N GLU A 56 -6.02 21.02 -40.25
CA GLU A 56 -5.55 20.16 -41.35
C GLU A 56 -6.62 19.17 -41.82
N VAL A 57 -7.81 19.16 -41.18
CA VAL A 57 -8.92 18.27 -41.51
C VAL A 57 -9.71 18.81 -42.71
N PHE A 58 -9.41 18.29 -43.91
CA PHE A 58 -10.12 18.61 -45.16
C PHE A 58 -10.94 17.45 -45.71
N SER A 59 -11.03 16.33 -44.95
CA SER A 59 -11.81 15.13 -45.32
C SER A 59 -12.31 14.42 -44.09
N ASP A 60 -13.46 13.79 -44.18
CA ASP A 60 -14.05 12.91 -43.15
C ASP A 60 -13.74 11.43 -43.42
N THR A 61 -12.97 11.12 -44.49
CA THR A 61 -12.58 9.75 -44.81
C THR A 61 -11.30 9.36 -44.09
N VAL A 62 -11.35 8.24 -43.41
CA VAL A 62 -10.24 7.71 -42.61
C VAL A 62 -9.78 6.34 -43.13
N ASN A 63 -8.54 6.05 -42.86
CA ASN A 63 -7.92 4.74 -43.10
C ASN A 63 -8.50 3.70 -42.12
N THR A 64 -9.13 2.66 -42.67
CA THR A 64 -9.72 1.57 -41.88
C THR A 64 -8.69 0.57 -41.39
N GLY A 65 -7.44 0.60 -41.85
CA GLY A 65 -6.45 -0.46 -41.60
C GLY A 65 -6.64 -1.71 -42.44
N ILE A 66 -7.51 -1.65 -43.48
CA ILE A 66 -7.75 -2.77 -44.41
C ILE A 66 -7.13 -2.37 -45.75
N TYR A 67 -6.24 -3.21 -46.25
CA TYR A 67 -5.46 -2.94 -47.45
C TYR A 67 -5.55 -4.11 -48.44
N ILE A 68 -5.61 -3.78 -49.74
CA ILE A 68 -5.45 -4.74 -50.82
C ILE A 68 -4.19 -4.33 -51.59
N LEU A 69 -3.23 -5.24 -51.68
CA LEU A 69 -1.88 -4.97 -52.12
C LEU A 69 -1.46 -5.95 -53.22
N GLU A 70 -0.79 -5.46 -54.24
CA GLU A 70 -0.03 -6.33 -55.14
C GLU A 70 1.27 -6.77 -54.44
N PRO A 71 1.75 -8.04 -54.71
CA PRO A 71 2.93 -8.58 -54.01
C PRO A 71 4.19 -7.71 -54.08
N GLU A 72 4.35 -6.99 -55.17
CA GLU A 72 5.50 -6.10 -55.39
C GLU A 72 5.66 -5.02 -54.34
N VAL A 73 4.55 -4.57 -53.74
CA VAL A 73 4.55 -3.55 -52.67
C VAL A 73 5.30 -4.03 -51.42
N LEU A 74 5.31 -5.33 -51.18
CA LEU A 74 6.03 -5.92 -50.04
C LEU A 74 7.54 -5.75 -50.13
N SER A 75 8.07 -5.56 -51.36
CA SER A 75 9.50 -5.31 -51.59
C SER A 75 9.98 -3.96 -51.03
N LEU A 76 9.06 -3.06 -50.71
CA LEU A 76 9.35 -1.77 -50.06
C LEU A 76 9.68 -1.90 -48.57
N ILE A 77 9.37 -3.04 -47.98
CA ILE A 77 9.56 -3.28 -46.55
C ILE A 77 10.94 -3.91 -46.34
N PRO A 78 11.90 -3.22 -45.69
CA PRO A 78 13.20 -3.78 -45.40
C PRO A 78 13.09 -4.97 -44.43
N PRO A 79 13.82 -6.09 -44.64
CA PRO A 79 13.80 -7.21 -43.72
C PRO A 79 14.32 -6.81 -42.35
N GLN A 80 13.69 -7.35 -41.30
CA GLN A 80 14.06 -7.17 -39.88
C GLN A 80 14.01 -5.73 -39.36
N LYS A 81 13.27 -4.81 -40.00
CA LYS A 81 12.99 -3.49 -39.48
C LYS A 81 11.50 -3.33 -39.20
N SER A 82 11.19 -2.62 -38.12
CA SER A 82 9.83 -2.15 -37.89
C SER A 82 9.46 -1.10 -38.92
N PHE A 83 8.41 -1.34 -39.70
CA PHE A 83 8.00 -0.48 -40.81
C PHE A 83 6.48 -0.30 -40.75
N ASP A 84 6.02 0.95 -40.78
CA ASP A 84 4.60 1.29 -40.68
C ASP A 84 4.03 1.64 -42.08
N TRP A 85 2.83 1.12 -42.36
CA TRP A 85 2.17 1.34 -43.63
C TRP A 85 1.92 2.83 -43.91
N SER A 86 1.34 3.51 -42.90
CA SER A 86 0.91 4.90 -43.03
C SER A 86 2.07 5.90 -43.03
N ARG A 87 3.14 5.60 -42.29
CA ARG A 87 4.31 6.49 -42.12
C ARG A 87 5.42 6.22 -43.08
N ASN A 88 5.55 5.02 -43.60
CA ASN A 88 6.69 4.62 -44.43
C ASN A 88 6.25 4.16 -45.80
N VAL A 89 5.39 3.11 -45.93
CA VAL A 89 5.11 2.49 -47.22
C VAL A 89 4.26 3.38 -48.14
N PHE A 90 3.14 3.90 -47.65
CA PHE A 90 2.27 4.70 -48.51
C PHE A 90 2.89 6.05 -48.94
N PRO A 91 3.60 6.80 -48.10
CA PRO A 91 4.35 7.96 -48.54
C PRO A 91 5.43 7.66 -49.57
N GLU A 92 6.13 6.53 -49.46
CA GLU A 92 7.11 6.08 -50.46
C GLU A 92 6.45 5.77 -51.80
N MET A 93 5.31 5.04 -51.78
CA MET A 93 4.51 4.76 -52.98
C MET A 93 4.03 6.03 -53.67
N LEU A 94 3.53 7.00 -52.89
CA LEU A 94 3.12 8.31 -53.43
C LEU A 94 4.30 9.04 -54.06
N SER A 95 5.49 9.04 -53.43
CA SER A 95 6.68 9.69 -53.94
C SER A 95 7.18 9.05 -55.25
N ARG A 96 6.97 7.76 -55.42
CA ARG A 96 7.30 6.98 -56.65
C ARG A 96 6.29 7.15 -57.78
N GLY A 97 5.10 7.71 -57.45
CA GLY A 97 4.01 7.80 -58.40
C GLY A 97 3.28 6.48 -58.61
N ASP A 98 3.44 5.53 -57.69
CA ASP A 98 2.73 4.25 -57.73
C ASP A 98 1.21 4.48 -57.65
N ARG A 99 0.42 3.56 -58.24
CA ARG A 99 -1.03 3.70 -58.30
C ARG A 99 -1.68 3.29 -56.97
N LEU A 100 -1.68 4.21 -55.99
CA LEU A 100 -2.27 4.09 -54.72
C LEU A 100 -3.68 4.67 -54.74
N LEU A 101 -4.70 3.84 -54.48
CA LEU A 101 -6.11 4.21 -54.55
C LEU A 101 -6.79 4.11 -53.17
N GLY A 102 -7.81 4.95 -52.96
CA GLY A 102 -8.71 4.90 -51.83
C GLY A 102 -10.10 4.37 -52.25
N TYR A 103 -10.60 3.35 -51.60
CA TYR A 103 -11.95 2.85 -51.80
C TYR A 103 -12.81 3.24 -50.62
N VAL A 104 -13.73 4.17 -50.80
CA VAL A 104 -14.69 4.57 -49.72
C VAL A 104 -15.78 3.51 -49.63
N ALA A 105 -15.79 2.75 -48.55
CA ALA A 105 -16.74 1.66 -48.32
C ALA A 105 -17.91 2.15 -47.50
N ASP A 106 -19.08 1.61 -47.81
CA ASP A 106 -20.29 1.66 -46.96
C ASP A 106 -20.31 0.45 -46.04
N GLY A 107 -20.83 0.61 -44.83
CA GLY A 107 -20.94 -0.44 -43.83
C GLY A 107 -20.44 -0.03 -42.46
N TYR A 108 -20.64 -0.91 -41.49
CA TYR A 108 -20.14 -0.72 -40.15
C TYR A 108 -18.63 -0.95 -40.09
N TRP A 109 -17.94 -0.04 -39.44
CA TRP A 109 -16.51 -0.20 -39.14
C TRP A 109 -16.18 0.42 -37.79
N LYS A 110 -15.42 -0.31 -36.98
CA LYS A 110 -14.93 0.14 -35.69
C LYS A 110 -13.54 -0.40 -35.40
N ASP A 111 -12.64 0.46 -34.98
CA ASP A 111 -11.32 0.09 -34.47
C ASP A 111 -11.40 -0.08 -32.94
N VAL A 112 -11.15 -1.33 -32.49
CA VAL A 112 -11.20 -1.68 -31.05
C VAL A 112 -9.82 -1.48 -30.43
N GLY A 113 -9.45 -0.23 -30.25
CA GLY A 113 -8.12 0.16 -29.72
C GLY A 113 -8.06 0.34 -28.21
N ASN A 114 -9.20 0.34 -27.52
CA ASN A 114 -9.31 0.51 -26.07
C ASN A 114 -10.56 -0.16 -25.51
N LEU A 115 -10.68 -0.21 -24.18
CA LEU A 115 -11.79 -0.89 -23.48
C LEU A 115 -13.14 -0.19 -23.69
N ASP A 116 -13.16 1.13 -23.83
CA ASP A 116 -14.40 1.86 -24.13
C ASP A 116 -14.93 1.50 -25.50
N GLU A 117 -14.07 1.47 -26.51
CA GLU A 117 -14.46 1.03 -27.87
C GLU A 117 -14.87 -0.46 -27.89
N TYR A 118 -14.22 -1.29 -27.05
CA TYR A 118 -14.61 -2.70 -26.90
C TYR A 118 -16.06 -2.82 -26.38
N LEU A 119 -16.43 -2.09 -25.33
CA LEU A 119 -17.80 -2.08 -24.80
C LEU A 119 -18.78 -1.51 -25.83
N ASN A 120 -18.45 -0.36 -26.44
CA ASN A 120 -19.29 0.30 -27.43
C ASN A 120 -19.59 -0.61 -28.61
N VAL A 121 -18.61 -1.37 -29.14
CA VAL A 121 -18.82 -2.32 -30.23
C VAL A 121 -19.83 -3.38 -29.88
N HIS A 122 -19.80 -3.93 -28.65
CA HIS A 122 -20.82 -4.90 -28.22
C HIS A 122 -22.21 -4.29 -28.20
N LEU A 123 -22.35 -3.04 -27.73
CA LEU A 123 -23.62 -2.35 -27.73
C LEU A 123 -24.12 -2.02 -29.15
N ASP A 124 -23.23 -1.63 -30.07
CA ASP A 124 -23.54 -1.40 -31.48
C ASP A 124 -24.05 -2.70 -32.15
N ILE A 125 -23.39 -3.83 -31.87
CA ILE A 125 -23.80 -5.15 -32.39
C ILE A 125 -25.17 -5.55 -31.83
N LEU A 126 -25.38 -5.42 -30.52
CA LEU A 126 -26.67 -5.74 -29.88
C LEU A 126 -27.82 -4.87 -30.39
N SER A 127 -27.55 -3.61 -30.70
CA SER A 127 -28.56 -2.69 -31.31
C SER A 127 -28.81 -2.93 -32.80
N GLY A 128 -28.03 -3.85 -33.45
CA GLY A 128 -28.17 -4.19 -34.85
C GLY A 128 -27.53 -3.18 -35.81
N GLN A 129 -26.63 -2.33 -35.34
CA GLN A 129 -25.89 -1.38 -36.18
C GLN A 129 -24.79 -2.09 -37.01
N ALA A 130 -24.28 -3.20 -36.52
CA ALA A 130 -23.37 -4.07 -37.26
C ALA A 130 -24.12 -5.35 -37.70
N GLY A 131 -23.95 -5.73 -38.96
CA GLY A 131 -24.61 -6.89 -39.59
C GLY A 131 -23.97 -8.23 -39.16
N ILE A 132 -23.84 -8.47 -37.83
CA ILE A 132 -23.25 -9.69 -37.29
C ILE A 132 -24.36 -10.66 -36.86
N GLU A 133 -24.27 -11.91 -37.30
CA GLU A 133 -25.18 -12.97 -36.90
C GLU A 133 -24.69 -13.64 -35.60
N PHE A 134 -25.65 -13.90 -34.67
CA PHE A 134 -25.36 -14.60 -33.43
C PHE A 134 -25.62 -16.11 -33.56
N GLU A 135 -24.77 -16.92 -32.96
CA GLU A 135 -25.02 -18.32 -32.72
C GLU A 135 -26.05 -18.52 -31.60
N GLY A 136 -26.88 -19.59 -31.73
CA GLY A 136 -27.86 -19.96 -30.71
C GLY A 136 -29.31 -19.81 -31.12
N LYS A 137 -30.24 -20.03 -30.17
CA LYS A 137 -31.70 -19.94 -30.41
C LYS A 137 -32.19 -18.56 -30.02
N ARG A 138 -32.86 -17.90 -30.98
CA ARG A 138 -33.51 -16.61 -30.69
C ARG A 138 -34.80 -16.86 -29.87
N ALA A 139 -34.91 -16.20 -28.71
CA ALA A 139 -36.12 -16.21 -27.91
C ALA A 139 -37.26 -15.46 -28.61
N ARG A 140 -38.51 -15.76 -28.19
CA ARG A 140 -39.71 -15.16 -28.83
C ARG A 140 -39.93 -13.67 -28.55
N SER A 141 -39.30 -13.13 -27.55
CA SER A 141 -39.40 -11.73 -27.13
C SER A 141 -38.04 -11.14 -26.72
N GLY A 142 -37.92 -9.83 -26.73
CA GLY A 142 -36.79 -9.10 -26.14
C GLY A 142 -35.47 -9.06 -26.94
N ASN A 143 -35.44 -9.59 -28.19
CA ASN A 143 -34.20 -9.71 -28.97
C ASN A 143 -33.08 -10.45 -28.17
N VAL A 144 -33.42 -11.65 -27.68
CA VAL A 144 -32.55 -12.46 -26.82
C VAL A 144 -32.06 -13.69 -27.59
N TRP A 145 -30.75 -13.97 -27.52
CA TRP A 145 -30.13 -15.14 -28.11
C TRP A 145 -29.58 -16.04 -27.01
N ILE A 146 -29.88 -17.32 -27.04
CA ILE A 146 -29.56 -18.29 -25.99
C ILE A 146 -28.73 -19.43 -26.59
N GLY A 147 -27.52 -19.60 -26.11
CA GLY A 147 -26.61 -20.67 -26.47
C GLY A 147 -27.06 -22.05 -26.00
N GLU A 148 -26.42 -23.10 -26.52
CA GLU A 148 -26.75 -24.49 -26.19
C GLU A 148 -26.61 -24.79 -24.69
N ASN A 149 -27.49 -25.64 -24.15
CA ASN A 149 -27.54 -26.08 -22.76
C ASN A 149 -27.81 -24.99 -21.73
N SER A 150 -28.01 -23.76 -22.15
CA SER A 150 -28.25 -22.64 -21.23
C SER A 150 -29.70 -22.64 -20.71
N ARG A 151 -29.87 -22.26 -19.43
CA ARG A 151 -31.16 -22.22 -18.73
C ARG A 151 -31.44 -20.79 -18.30
N VAL A 152 -32.63 -20.31 -18.66
CA VAL A 152 -33.09 -18.98 -18.28
C VAL A 152 -34.46 -19.13 -17.60
N ASP A 153 -34.55 -18.62 -16.36
CA ASP A 153 -35.83 -18.61 -15.64
C ASP A 153 -36.85 -17.66 -16.32
N PHE A 154 -38.07 -18.09 -16.38
CA PHE A 154 -39.15 -17.37 -17.08
C PHE A 154 -39.57 -16.07 -16.41
N THR A 155 -39.18 -15.84 -15.15
CA THR A 155 -39.43 -14.60 -14.39
C THR A 155 -38.39 -13.51 -14.66
N SER A 156 -37.35 -13.83 -15.43
CA SER A 156 -36.30 -12.88 -15.78
C SER A 156 -36.73 -11.95 -16.91
N ASP A 157 -36.42 -10.66 -16.80
CA ASP A 157 -36.67 -9.63 -17.80
C ASP A 157 -35.41 -9.35 -18.62
N LEU A 158 -35.37 -9.83 -19.85
CA LEU A 158 -34.20 -9.76 -20.73
C LEU A 158 -34.53 -8.96 -22.00
N GLN A 159 -33.70 -7.96 -22.31
CA GLN A 159 -33.81 -7.15 -23.51
C GLN A 159 -32.47 -6.93 -24.18
N ASN A 160 -32.35 -7.24 -25.47
CA ASN A 160 -31.08 -7.16 -26.22
C ASN A 160 -29.94 -7.91 -25.52
N VAL A 161 -30.09 -9.22 -25.28
CA VAL A 161 -29.16 -10.04 -24.52
C VAL A 161 -28.68 -11.20 -25.37
N VAL A 162 -27.36 -11.42 -25.35
CA VAL A 162 -26.72 -12.63 -25.91
C VAL A 162 -26.16 -13.45 -24.77
N ILE A 163 -26.59 -14.69 -24.68
CA ILE A 163 -26.20 -15.67 -23.66
C ILE A 163 -25.41 -16.78 -24.32
N GLY A 164 -24.19 -17.03 -23.86
CA GLY A 164 -23.33 -18.12 -24.31
C GLY A 164 -23.89 -19.50 -23.96
N ARG A 165 -23.08 -20.53 -24.16
CA ARG A 165 -23.42 -21.93 -23.87
C ARG A 165 -23.27 -22.25 -22.38
N ASP A 166 -24.01 -23.27 -21.90
CA ASP A 166 -23.92 -23.78 -20.52
C ASP A 166 -24.14 -22.71 -19.41
N CYS A 167 -24.88 -21.64 -19.70
CA CYS A 167 -25.18 -20.56 -18.76
C CYS A 167 -26.43 -20.86 -17.93
N VAL A 168 -26.47 -20.26 -16.71
CA VAL A 168 -27.65 -20.30 -15.85
C VAL A 168 -28.05 -18.88 -15.48
N VAL A 169 -29.29 -18.50 -15.78
CA VAL A 169 -29.89 -17.21 -15.37
C VAL A 169 -31.09 -17.52 -14.50
N GLU A 170 -31.00 -17.17 -13.22
CA GLU A 170 -32.01 -17.45 -12.21
C GLU A 170 -33.19 -16.44 -12.25
N GLY A 171 -34.18 -16.67 -11.40
CA GLY A 171 -35.42 -15.87 -11.37
C GLY A 171 -35.24 -14.42 -10.98
N GLY A 172 -36.06 -13.54 -11.57
CA GLY A 172 -36.07 -12.10 -11.25
C GLY A 172 -34.81 -11.32 -11.68
N VAL A 173 -33.97 -11.89 -12.53
CA VAL A 173 -32.82 -11.19 -13.13
C VAL A 173 -33.37 -10.18 -14.16
N SER A 174 -32.85 -8.95 -14.11
CA SER A 174 -33.09 -7.91 -15.13
C SER A 174 -31.82 -7.66 -15.90
N ALA A 175 -31.85 -7.88 -17.22
CA ALA A 175 -30.67 -7.63 -18.07
C ALA A 175 -31.06 -6.89 -19.35
N GLU A 176 -30.37 -5.79 -19.61
CA GLU A 176 -30.56 -4.95 -20.79
C GLU A 176 -29.22 -4.63 -21.46
N ASN A 177 -29.13 -4.92 -22.78
CA ASN A 177 -27.90 -4.71 -23.56
C ASN A 177 -26.68 -5.46 -22.97
N VAL A 178 -26.82 -6.77 -22.73
CA VAL A 178 -25.82 -7.59 -22.02
C VAL A 178 -25.33 -8.73 -22.88
N VAL A 179 -24.04 -9.01 -22.78
CA VAL A 179 -23.42 -10.21 -23.35
C VAL A 179 -22.86 -11.06 -22.21
N LEU A 180 -23.29 -12.33 -22.13
CA LEU A 180 -22.78 -13.34 -21.22
C LEU A 180 -21.98 -14.37 -22.00
N GLY A 181 -20.71 -14.57 -21.65
CA GLY A 181 -19.87 -15.65 -22.17
C GLY A 181 -20.30 -17.03 -21.71
N ASP A 182 -19.68 -18.07 -22.25
CA ASP A 182 -19.99 -19.47 -21.92
C ASP A 182 -19.83 -19.79 -20.44
N GLY A 183 -20.73 -20.57 -19.85
CA GLY A 183 -20.65 -21.04 -18.47
C GLY A 183 -20.86 -19.98 -17.39
N CYS A 184 -21.44 -18.84 -17.72
CA CYS A 184 -21.77 -17.82 -16.73
C CYS A 184 -22.98 -18.21 -15.90
N ILE A 185 -22.97 -17.81 -14.61
CA ILE A 185 -24.08 -17.98 -13.67
C ILE A 185 -24.52 -16.59 -13.21
N VAL A 186 -25.81 -16.30 -13.34
CA VAL A 186 -26.41 -15.04 -12.83
C VAL A 186 -27.51 -15.41 -11.87
N GLU A 187 -27.29 -15.13 -10.57
CA GLU A 187 -28.22 -15.49 -9.51
C GLU A 187 -29.37 -14.47 -9.36
N GLU A 188 -30.36 -14.91 -8.59
CA GLU A 188 -31.65 -14.25 -8.36
C GLU A 188 -31.56 -12.75 -8.06
N GLY A 189 -32.39 -11.97 -8.73
CA GLY A 189 -32.60 -10.54 -8.46
C GLY A 189 -31.44 -9.64 -8.85
N SER A 190 -30.47 -10.13 -9.62
CA SER A 190 -29.36 -9.31 -10.13
C SER A 190 -29.81 -8.40 -11.27
N VAL A 191 -29.21 -7.22 -11.38
CA VAL A 191 -29.51 -6.20 -12.40
C VAL A 191 -28.26 -5.91 -13.21
N LEU A 192 -28.29 -6.20 -14.51
CA LEU A 192 -27.20 -6.00 -15.43
C LEU A 192 -27.62 -5.04 -16.55
N GLN A 193 -26.85 -3.98 -16.75
CA GLN A 193 -27.14 -2.99 -17.78
C GLN A 193 -25.88 -2.69 -18.60
N SER A 194 -26.01 -2.75 -19.94
CA SER A 194 -24.95 -2.39 -20.91
C SER A 194 -23.58 -3.00 -20.57
N SER A 195 -23.57 -4.28 -20.22
CA SER A 195 -22.38 -4.95 -19.67
C SER A 195 -21.98 -6.19 -20.46
N VAL A 196 -20.67 -6.47 -20.46
CA VAL A 196 -20.08 -7.66 -21.08
C VAL A 196 -19.41 -8.50 -19.99
N VAL A 197 -19.84 -9.76 -19.87
CA VAL A 197 -19.33 -10.72 -18.89
C VAL A 197 -18.67 -11.88 -19.63
N TRP A 198 -17.40 -12.12 -19.36
CA TRP A 198 -16.61 -13.17 -19.98
C TRP A 198 -16.89 -14.55 -19.36
N PRO A 199 -16.44 -15.63 -19.99
CA PRO A 199 -16.82 -17.00 -19.62
C PRO A 199 -16.53 -17.38 -18.17
N ARG A 200 -17.34 -18.30 -17.61
CA ARG A 200 -17.22 -18.93 -16.29
C ARG A 200 -17.23 -17.97 -15.11
N THR A 201 -17.84 -16.81 -15.27
CA THR A 201 -18.00 -15.82 -14.21
C THR A 201 -19.34 -16.01 -13.52
N THR A 202 -19.32 -15.93 -12.18
CA THR A 202 -20.52 -16.01 -11.33
C THR A 202 -20.89 -14.62 -10.80
N ILE A 203 -22.14 -14.23 -11.09
CA ILE A 203 -22.77 -13.02 -10.58
C ILE A 203 -23.76 -13.45 -9.49
N HIS A 204 -23.40 -13.24 -8.23
CA HIS A 204 -24.23 -13.67 -7.11
C HIS A 204 -25.46 -12.79 -6.89
N LYS A 205 -26.32 -13.22 -5.96
CA LYS A 205 -27.64 -12.63 -5.71
C LYS A 205 -27.64 -11.11 -5.48
N GLY A 206 -28.50 -10.39 -6.23
CA GLY A 206 -28.72 -8.97 -6.05
C GLY A 206 -27.59 -8.06 -6.45
N VAL A 207 -26.63 -8.54 -7.24
CA VAL A 207 -25.53 -7.73 -7.80
C VAL A 207 -26.08 -6.73 -8.82
N ARG A 208 -25.45 -5.56 -8.88
CA ARG A 208 -25.79 -4.52 -9.87
C ARG A 208 -24.58 -4.16 -10.70
N LEU A 209 -24.68 -4.36 -12.02
CA LEU A 209 -23.65 -4.01 -13.01
C LEU A 209 -24.18 -2.89 -13.91
N LEU A 210 -23.36 -1.86 -14.15
CA LEU A 210 -23.71 -0.72 -14.98
C LEU A 210 -22.54 -0.37 -15.92
N GLU A 211 -22.69 -0.61 -17.21
CA GLU A 211 -21.68 -0.38 -18.26
C GLU A 211 -20.33 -1.03 -17.94
N ASN A 212 -20.33 -2.31 -17.53
CA ASN A 212 -19.12 -2.97 -17.06
C ASN A 212 -18.55 -3.98 -18.08
N ILE A 213 -17.24 -4.19 -17.97
CA ILE A 213 -16.52 -5.34 -18.57
C ILE A 213 -16.02 -6.21 -17.43
N ILE A 214 -16.49 -7.45 -17.37
CA ILE A 214 -16.05 -8.44 -16.36
C ILE A 214 -15.31 -9.54 -17.08
N GLY A 215 -14.10 -9.84 -16.64
CA GLY A 215 -13.25 -10.92 -17.16
C GLY A 215 -13.75 -12.32 -16.84
N SER A 216 -12.97 -13.33 -17.26
CA SER A 216 -13.30 -14.73 -17.04
C SER A 216 -12.99 -15.18 -15.62
N ASP A 217 -13.69 -16.24 -15.17
CA ASP A 217 -13.43 -16.90 -13.89
C ASP A 217 -13.50 -15.95 -12.69
N CYS A 218 -14.38 -14.95 -12.74
CA CYS A 218 -14.60 -13.97 -11.66
C CYS A 218 -15.77 -14.38 -10.76
N GLU A 219 -15.71 -13.96 -9.50
CA GLU A 219 -16.81 -14.06 -8.55
C GLU A 219 -17.22 -12.66 -8.08
N ILE A 220 -18.43 -12.24 -8.44
CA ILE A 220 -19.00 -10.96 -7.99
C ILE A 220 -20.03 -11.29 -6.90
N MET A 221 -19.62 -11.11 -5.65
CA MET A 221 -20.40 -11.55 -4.49
C MET A 221 -21.67 -10.73 -4.26
N GLY A 222 -22.58 -11.27 -3.45
CA GLY A 222 -23.94 -10.77 -3.31
C GLY A 222 -24.05 -9.28 -2.96
N ARG A 223 -24.99 -8.58 -3.61
CA ARG A 223 -25.27 -7.15 -3.43
C ARG A 223 -24.11 -6.19 -3.73
N ALA A 224 -23.06 -6.66 -4.40
CA ALA A 224 -22.02 -5.78 -4.90
C ALA A 224 -22.56 -4.83 -5.96
N PHE A 225 -22.04 -3.61 -6.02
CA PHE A 225 -22.40 -2.59 -6.99
C PHE A 225 -21.17 -2.13 -7.76
N LEU A 226 -21.20 -2.34 -9.09
CA LEU A 226 -20.17 -1.86 -10.00
C LEU A 226 -20.75 -0.72 -10.84
N SER A 227 -20.16 0.47 -10.63
CA SER A 227 -20.58 1.70 -11.33
C SER A 227 -20.05 1.74 -12.76
N GLU A 228 -20.44 2.77 -13.51
CA GLU A 228 -20.23 2.92 -14.93
C GLU A 228 -18.76 2.74 -15.33
N ARG A 229 -18.52 1.96 -16.37
CA ARG A 229 -17.20 1.72 -16.99
C ARG A 229 -16.13 1.15 -16.03
N ALA A 230 -16.58 0.52 -14.95
CA ALA A 230 -15.66 -0.29 -14.15
C ALA A 230 -15.29 -1.55 -14.94
N VAL A 231 -14.00 -1.92 -14.88
CA VAL A 231 -13.46 -3.09 -15.55
C VAL A 231 -12.83 -4.03 -14.54
N ILE A 232 -13.32 -5.26 -14.49
CA ILE A 232 -12.79 -6.33 -13.65
C ILE A 232 -12.10 -7.33 -14.57
N SER A 233 -10.81 -7.57 -14.38
CA SER A 233 -10.05 -8.56 -15.16
C SER A 233 -10.23 -9.97 -14.62
N ASP A 234 -9.60 -10.96 -15.27
CA ASP A 234 -9.78 -12.38 -14.98
C ASP A 234 -9.41 -12.78 -13.55
N HIS A 235 -10.09 -13.82 -13.03
CA HIS A 235 -9.82 -14.44 -11.73
C HIS A 235 -9.92 -13.47 -10.54
N CYS A 236 -10.80 -12.49 -10.60
CA CYS A 236 -11.03 -11.54 -9.52
C CYS A 236 -12.23 -11.92 -8.65
N VAL A 237 -12.15 -11.60 -7.37
CA VAL A 237 -13.25 -11.71 -6.41
C VAL A 237 -13.65 -10.31 -5.94
N ILE A 238 -14.92 -9.94 -6.14
CA ILE A 238 -15.50 -8.70 -5.63
C ILE A 238 -16.41 -9.06 -4.47
N GLY A 239 -16.05 -8.65 -3.26
CA GLY A 239 -16.72 -9.04 -2.02
C GLY A 239 -18.17 -8.59 -1.89
N THR A 240 -18.88 -9.17 -0.93
CA THR A 240 -20.30 -8.90 -0.63
C THR A 240 -20.50 -7.41 -0.28
N GLU A 241 -21.51 -6.78 -0.89
CA GLU A 241 -21.80 -5.34 -0.68
C GLU A 241 -20.63 -4.39 -1.04
N ALA A 242 -19.60 -4.87 -1.72
CA ALA A 242 -18.54 -4.01 -2.21
C ALA A 242 -19.05 -3.05 -3.29
N VAL A 243 -18.46 -1.85 -3.32
CA VAL A 243 -18.77 -0.82 -4.30
C VAL A 243 -17.54 -0.51 -5.13
N VAL A 244 -17.58 -0.78 -6.43
CA VAL A 244 -16.55 -0.37 -7.38
C VAL A 244 -17.02 0.90 -8.09
N LYS A 245 -16.32 2.02 -7.88
CA LYS A 245 -16.69 3.31 -8.48
C LYS A 245 -16.43 3.37 -9.98
N ALA A 246 -17.00 4.37 -10.64
CA ALA A 246 -16.90 4.56 -12.08
C ALA A 246 -15.44 4.66 -12.58
N ASN A 247 -15.18 4.08 -13.76
CA ASN A 247 -13.88 4.05 -14.44
C ASN A 247 -12.75 3.33 -13.68
N VAL A 248 -13.05 2.62 -12.61
CA VAL A 248 -12.06 1.83 -11.85
C VAL A 248 -11.72 0.55 -12.60
N LYS A 249 -10.44 0.21 -12.65
CA LYS A 249 -9.91 -1.02 -13.27
C LYS A 249 -9.29 -1.93 -12.22
N VAL A 250 -9.78 -3.16 -12.13
CA VAL A 250 -9.25 -4.21 -11.26
C VAL A 250 -8.47 -5.19 -12.13
N TRP A 251 -7.17 -5.32 -11.88
CA TRP A 251 -6.29 -6.21 -12.64
C TRP A 251 -6.47 -7.67 -12.25
N PRO A 252 -5.96 -8.63 -13.03
CA PRO A 252 -6.18 -10.06 -12.78
C PRO A 252 -5.72 -10.53 -11.39
N HIS A 253 -6.40 -11.58 -10.89
CA HIS A 253 -6.10 -12.21 -9.60
C HIS A 253 -6.17 -11.26 -8.39
N LYS A 254 -7.17 -10.36 -8.38
CA LYS A 254 -7.38 -9.42 -7.29
C LYS A 254 -8.64 -9.76 -6.49
N GLU A 255 -8.58 -9.42 -5.20
CA GLU A 255 -9.68 -9.59 -4.27
C GLU A 255 -10.06 -8.24 -3.66
N VAL A 256 -11.34 -7.89 -3.70
CA VAL A 256 -11.94 -6.73 -3.04
C VAL A 256 -12.75 -7.24 -1.86
N GLU A 257 -12.45 -6.78 -0.65
CA GLU A 257 -13.10 -7.24 0.58
C GLU A 257 -14.59 -6.88 0.65
N ASP A 258 -15.33 -7.62 1.49
CA ASP A 258 -16.74 -7.35 1.75
C ASP A 258 -16.98 -5.92 2.24
N GLY A 259 -17.96 -5.23 1.65
CA GLY A 259 -18.30 -3.85 1.96
C GLY A 259 -17.21 -2.82 1.69
N ALA A 260 -16.17 -3.16 0.94
CA ALA A 260 -15.14 -2.20 0.54
C ALA A 260 -15.65 -1.24 -0.54
N VAL A 261 -15.14 0.00 -0.54
CA VAL A 261 -15.41 1.00 -1.59
C VAL A 261 -14.13 1.24 -2.38
N LEU A 262 -14.08 0.69 -3.58
CA LEU A 262 -12.95 0.84 -4.48
C LEU A 262 -13.11 2.09 -5.33
N SER A 263 -12.33 3.14 -5.03
CA SER A 263 -12.37 4.44 -5.70
C SER A 263 -11.19 4.72 -6.63
N SER A 264 -10.19 3.82 -6.66
CA SER A 264 -9.04 3.88 -7.55
C SER A 264 -8.72 2.49 -8.11
N SER A 265 -8.04 2.44 -9.26
CA SER A 265 -7.74 1.17 -9.93
C SER A 265 -6.79 0.29 -9.10
N LEU A 266 -7.11 -0.99 -9.01
CA LEU A 266 -6.35 -2.00 -8.27
C LEU A 266 -5.45 -2.77 -9.25
N VAL A 267 -4.18 -2.36 -9.33
CA VAL A 267 -3.24 -2.86 -10.36
C VAL A 267 -2.23 -3.84 -9.78
N TRP A 268 -1.59 -3.49 -8.67
CA TRP A 268 -0.47 -4.23 -8.10
C TRP A 268 -0.75 -4.88 -6.76
N ALA A 269 -1.66 -4.34 -5.93
CA ALA A 269 -2.06 -4.99 -4.69
C ALA A 269 -2.81 -6.29 -4.95
N GLU A 270 -2.55 -7.33 -4.18
CA GLU A 270 -3.31 -8.59 -4.27
C GLU A 270 -4.71 -8.43 -3.69
N LYS A 271 -4.88 -7.53 -2.72
CA LYS A 271 -6.13 -7.32 -2.01
C LYS A 271 -6.33 -5.84 -1.68
N TRP A 272 -7.55 -5.33 -1.82
CA TRP A 272 -7.95 -4.00 -1.35
C TRP A 272 -8.63 -4.12 0.00
N ALA A 273 -7.97 -3.61 1.05
CA ALA A 273 -8.48 -3.66 2.41
C ALA A 273 -9.56 -2.59 2.66
N ARG A 274 -10.44 -2.87 3.61
CA ARG A 274 -11.49 -1.95 4.06
C ARG A 274 -10.92 -0.75 4.85
N SER A 275 -9.73 -0.88 5.40
CA SER A 275 -9.03 0.12 6.21
C SER A 275 -7.85 0.73 5.46
N LEU A 276 -7.72 2.07 5.51
CA LEU A 276 -6.59 2.80 4.96
C LEU A 276 -5.37 2.75 5.89
N PHE A 277 -5.63 2.76 7.21
CA PHE A 277 -4.60 2.73 8.23
C PHE A 277 -4.29 1.30 8.68
N SER A 278 -3.00 0.97 8.72
CA SER A 278 -2.44 -0.23 9.36
C SER A 278 -2.01 0.08 10.79
N ALA A 279 -1.45 -0.93 11.49
CA ALA A 279 -0.83 -0.76 12.80
C ALA A 279 0.29 0.31 12.83
N HIS A 280 0.88 0.60 11.69
CA HIS A 280 2.05 1.47 11.54
C HIS A 280 1.78 2.76 10.78
N GLY A 281 0.54 3.10 10.47
CA GLY A 281 0.14 4.21 9.62
C GLY A 281 -0.34 3.73 8.26
N ILE A 282 -0.24 4.56 7.21
CA ILE A 282 -0.57 4.14 5.86
C ILE A 282 0.69 3.53 5.23
N TYR A 283 0.56 2.31 4.71
CA TYR A 283 1.66 1.52 4.18
C TYR A 283 1.25 0.91 2.85
N GLY A 284 2.11 0.97 1.84
CA GLY A 284 1.80 0.40 0.54
C GLY A 284 2.95 0.47 -0.46
N LEU A 285 2.77 -0.24 -1.60
CA LEU A 285 3.74 -0.28 -2.69
C LEU A 285 3.97 1.13 -3.26
N ALA A 286 5.24 1.54 -3.25
CA ALA A 286 5.65 2.86 -3.71
C ALA A 286 5.32 3.09 -5.18
N ASN A 287 4.64 4.19 -5.50
CA ASN A 287 4.25 4.60 -6.86
C ASN A 287 3.32 3.62 -7.62
N HIS A 288 2.74 2.66 -6.88
CA HIS A 288 1.73 1.73 -7.38
C HIS A 288 0.46 1.83 -6.55
N GLU A 289 0.55 1.65 -5.24
CA GLU A 289 -0.54 1.88 -4.28
C GLU A 289 -0.45 3.29 -3.70
N ILE A 290 0.72 3.67 -3.20
CA ILE A 290 1.00 5.03 -2.72
C ILE A 290 1.52 5.86 -3.90
N THR A 291 0.60 6.30 -4.77
CA THR A 291 0.88 7.19 -5.91
C THR A 291 0.87 8.66 -5.47
N PRO A 292 1.37 9.61 -6.28
CA PRO A 292 1.23 11.04 -5.99
C PRO A 292 -0.23 11.49 -5.85
N GLU A 293 -1.15 10.98 -6.66
CA GLU A 293 -2.59 11.29 -6.62
C GLU A 293 -3.21 10.79 -5.32
N PHE A 294 -2.92 9.54 -4.95
CA PHE A 294 -3.32 8.96 -3.67
C PHE A 294 -2.80 9.80 -2.50
N ALA A 295 -1.51 10.13 -2.52
CA ALA A 295 -0.86 10.90 -1.48
C ALA A 295 -1.44 12.33 -1.34
N ALA A 296 -1.74 13.01 -2.45
CA ALA A 296 -2.40 14.31 -2.43
C ALA A 296 -3.83 14.20 -1.82
N LYS A 297 -4.57 13.15 -2.18
CA LYS A 297 -5.89 12.90 -1.60
C LYS A 297 -5.82 12.61 -0.09
N VAL A 298 -4.85 11.79 0.34
CA VAL A 298 -4.61 11.53 1.77
C VAL A 298 -4.24 12.83 2.50
N GLY A 299 -3.37 13.66 1.92
CA GLY A 299 -2.99 14.96 2.48
C GLY A 299 -4.19 15.88 2.66
N ALA A 300 -5.08 15.97 1.67
CA ALA A 300 -6.31 16.75 1.75
C ALA A 300 -7.27 16.20 2.83
N ALA A 301 -7.47 14.87 2.88
CA ALA A 301 -8.34 14.24 3.88
C ALA A 301 -7.80 14.43 5.30
N PHE A 302 -6.48 14.27 5.51
CA PHE A 302 -5.83 14.51 6.80
C PHE A 302 -5.99 15.97 7.24
N ALA A 303 -5.65 16.92 6.37
CA ALA A 303 -5.73 18.35 6.69
C ALA A 303 -7.17 18.81 6.97
N ALA A 304 -8.14 18.30 6.23
CA ALA A 304 -9.56 18.64 6.42
C ALA A 304 -10.10 18.25 7.82
N THR A 305 -9.45 17.31 8.53
CA THR A 305 -9.85 16.97 9.91
C THR A 305 -9.59 18.08 10.91
N PHE A 306 -8.69 19.03 10.60
CA PHE A 306 -8.32 20.13 11.49
C PHE A 306 -9.01 21.47 11.16
N GLY A 307 -9.59 21.59 9.96
CA GLY A 307 -10.16 22.84 9.45
C GLY A 307 -9.13 23.76 8.81
N LYS A 308 -9.57 24.96 8.39
CA LYS A 308 -8.71 25.95 7.71
C LYS A 308 -7.83 26.73 8.68
N LYS A 309 -6.75 27.32 8.15
CA LYS A 309 -5.82 28.23 8.89
C LYS A 309 -5.14 27.59 10.08
N VAL A 310 -4.83 26.32 10.00
CA VAL A 310 -3.97 25.60 10.94
C VAL A 310 -2.65 25.28 10.27
N VAL A 311 -1.63 24.98 11.06
CA VAL A 311 -0.32 24.56 10.57
C VAL A 311 -0.13 23.07 10.82
N LEU A 312 0.30 22.33 9.81
CA LEU A 312 0.70 20.93 9.91
C LEU A 312 2.16 20.74 9.53
N SER A 313 2.84 19.83 10.22
CA SER A 313 4.25 19.53 9.96
C SER A 313 4.41 18.44 8.92
N THR A 314 5.41 18.55 8.06
CA THR A 314 5.87 17.45 7.22
C THR A 314 7.36 17.21 7.36
N SER A 315 7.77 15.95 7.20
CA SER A 315 9.17 15.56 7.11
C SER A 315 9.31 14.26 6.33
N ARG A 316 10.53 13.90 6.00
CA ARG A 316 10.80 12.67 5.22
C ARG A 316 12.21 12.14 5.47
N ASP A 317 12.45 10.92 5.01
CA ASP A 317 13.80 10.38 4.83
C ASP A 317 14.50 10.97 3.58
N SER A 318 15.71 10.47 3.27
CA SER A 318 16.52 10.94 2.14
C SER A 318 16.10 10.38 0.78
N HIS A 319 15.20 9.39 0.72
CA HIS A 319 14.88 8.70 -0.52
C HIS A 319 14.06 9.56 -1.50
N LYS A 320 14.35 9.43 -2.81
CA LYS A 320 13.65 10.18 -3.88
C LYS A 320 12.14 9.94 -3.92
N THR A 321 11.69 8.70 -3.66
CA THR A 321 10.26 8.37 -3.63
C THR A 321 9.57 9.03 -2.45
N SER A 322 10.17 8.99 -1.25
CA SER A 322 9.64 9.68 -0.07
C SER A 322 9.52 11.19 -0.31
N ARG A 323 10.48 11.79 -1.01
CA ARG A 323 10.43 13.20 -1.42
C ARG A 323 9.27 13.49 -2.38
N MET A 324 9.03 12.61 -3.36
CA MET A 324 7.94 12.76 -4.32
C MET A 324 6.58 12.69 -3.59
N ILE A 325 6.38 11.65 -2.79
CA ILE A 325 5.13 11.43 -2.03
C ILE A 325 4.89 12.55 -1.02
N ASN A 326 5.93 12.98 -0.27
CA ASN A 326 5.79 14.08 0.69
C ASN A 326 5.31 15.38 0.02
N ARG A 327 5.83 15.70 -1.17
CA ARG A 327 5.39 16.86 -1.94
C ARG A 327 3.92 16.77 -2.36
N ALA A 328 3.49 15.59 -2.77
CA ALA A 328 2.09 15.35 -3.11
C ALA A 328 1.17 15.51 -1.88
N ILE A 329 1.57 14.98 -0.72
CA ILE A 329 0.84 15.16 0.55
C ILE A 329 0.70 16.65 0.87
N MET A 330 1.80 17.42 0.82
CA MET A 330 1.78 18.86 1.06
C MET A 330 0.80 19.57 0.12
N THR A 331 0.85 19.28 -1.19
CA THR A 331 -0.08 19.86 -2.17
C THR A 331 -1.54 19.58 -1.81
N GLY A 332 -1.83 18.37 -1.33
CA GLY A 332 -3.16 18.02 -0.83
C GLY A 332 -3.59 18.88 0.37
N MET A 333 -2.70 19.06 1.35
CA MET A 333 -2.96 19.89 2.53
C MET A 333 -3.24 21.35 2.17
N LEU A 334 -2.40 21.95 1.32
CA LEU A 334 -2.56 23.33 0.85
C LEU A 334 -3.92 23.55 0.17
N SER A 335 -4.37 22.56 -0.61
CA SER A 335 -5.60 22.64 -1.40
C SER A 335 -6.88 22.76 -0.57
N VAL A 336 -6.81 22.52 0.74
CA VAL A 336 -7.92 22.65 1.70
C VAL A 336 -7.70 23.82 2.67
N GLY A 337 -6.71 24.70 2.42
CA GLY A 337 -6.45 25.92 3.19
C GLY A 337 -5.67 25.70 4.49
N VAL A 338 -4.79 24.70 4.53
CA VAL A 338 -3.92 24.39 5.67
C VAL A 338 -2.48 24.73 5.31
N ASP A 339 -1.79 25.46 6.20
CA ASP A 339 -0.38 25.79 6.05
C ASP A 339 0.53 24.61 6.43
N VAL A 340 1.69 24.53 5.81
CA VAL A 340 2.62 23.42 6.01
C VAL A 340 4.00 23.92 6.43
N HIS A 341 4.51 23.40 7.55
CA HIS A 341 5.91 23.47 7.93
C HIS A 341 6.66 22.24 7.38
N ASP A 342 7.48 22.40 6.34
CA ASP A 342 8.32 21.31 5.81
C ASP A 342 9.70 21.31 6.45
N TYR A 343 9.95 20.34 7.31
CA TYR A 343 11.25 20.12 7.97
C TYR A 343 12.24 19.31 7.09
N GLY A 344 11.85 18.94 5.88
CA GLY A 344 12.72 18.24 4.94
C GLY A 344 13.19 16.88 5.43
N VAL A 345 14.49 16.59 5.27
CA VAL A 345 15.10 15.34 5.77
C VAL A 345 15.37 15.48 7.26
N THR A 346 14.51 14.90 8.07
CA THR A 346 14.56 15.01 9.53
C THR A 346 14.15 13.67 10.17
N PRO A 347 14.84 13.19 11.22
CA PRO A 347 14.41 11.99 11.96
C PRO A 347 12.99 12.16 12.52
N LEU A 348 12.19 11.11 12.50
CA LEU A 348 10.82 11.16 12.99
C LEU A 348 10.69 11.64 14.46
N PRO A 349 11.55 11.23 15.41
CA PRO A 349 11.48 11.75 16.78
C PRO A 349 11.66 13.26 16.86
N VAL A 350 12.47 13.85 16.00
CA VAL A 350 12.74 15.30 15.98
C VAL A 350 11.50 16.07 15.55
N VAL A 351 10.86 15.66 14.45
CA VAL A 351 9.65 16.36 13.97
C VAL A 351 8.47 16.20 14.95
N ARG A 352 8.34 15.05 15.61
CA ARG A 352 7.36 14.82 16.69
C ARG A 352 7.60 15.76 17.87
N TYR A 353 8.85 15.96 18.25
CA TYR A 353 9.24 16.90 19.30
C TYR A 353 8.92 18.35 18.90
N LEU A 354 9.17 18.74 17.65
CA LEU A 354 8.91 20.08 17.15
C LEU A 354 7.41 20.38 17.12
N ALA A 355 6.59 19.46 16.62
CA ALA A 355 5.13 19.62 16.63
C ALA A 355 4.58 19.85 18.05
N ARG A 356 5.12 19.14 19.04
CA ARG A 356 4.77 19.34 20.44
C ARG A 356 5.29 20.68 21.01
N SER A 357 6.42 21.17 20.52
CA SER A 357 7.06 22.40 21.02
C SER A 357 6.45 23.66 20.43
N HIS A 358 5.96 23.60 19.19
CA HIS A 358 5.34 24.68 18.46
C HIS A 358 3.82 24.58 18.58
N ARG A 359 3.21 25.46 19.40
CA ARG A 359 1.77 25.40 19.72
C ARG A 359 0.83 25.59 18.51
N GLU A 360 1.32 26.24 17.46
CA GLU A 360 0.61 26.42 16.20
C GLU A 360 0.48 25.13 15.39
N GLU A 361 1.40 24.19 15.53
CA GLU A 361 1.38 22.92 14.82
C GLU A 361 0.39 21.95 15.46
N LYS A 362 -0.60 21.48 14.69
CA LYS A 362 -1.68 20.61 15.16
C LYS A 362 -1.44 19.12 14.92
N GLY A 363 -0.30 18.80 14.34
CA GLY A 363 0.10 17.45 14.00
C GLY A 363 0.94 17.43 12.74
N GLY A 364 1.15 16.24 12.17
CA GLY A 364 1.94 16.17 10.95
C GLY A 364 2.04 14.77 10.37
N VAL A 365 2.84 14.66 9.31
CA VAL A 365 3.14 13.40 8.64
C VAL A 365 4.62 13.28 8.31
N HIS A 366 5.17 12.10 8.56
CA HIS A 366 6.52 11.73 8.13
C HIS A 366 6.44 10.66 7.04
N THR A 367 7.07 10.91 5.92
CA THR A 367 7.13 9.98 4.77
C THR A 367 8.47 9.28 4.72
N ARG A 368 8.48 7.96 4.74
CA ARG A 368 9.72 7.19 4.65
C ARG A 368 9.59 5.95 3.78
N LYS A 369 10.71 5.44 3.29
CA LYS A 369 10.81 4.08 2.77
C LYS A 369 10.65 3.10 3.91
N SER A 370 10.02 1.95 3.62
CA SER A 370 9.97 0.86 4.59
C SER A 370 11.40 0.42 4.94
N PRO A 371 11.72 0.21 6.22
CA PRO A 371 13.05 -0.19 6.63
C PRO A 371 13.45 -1.61 6.20
N PHE A 372 12.48 -2.48 5.86
CA PHE A 372 12.72 -3.89 5.52
C PHE A 372 12.32 -4.28 4.10
N ASP A 373 11.54 -3.46 3.39
CA ASP A 373 11.14 -3.73 2.01
C ASP A 373 11.32 -2.48 1.13
N PRO A 374 12.25 -2.53 0.16
CA PRO A 374 12.55 -1.37 -0.68
C PRO A 374 11.40 -1.01 -1.64
N SER A 375 10.39 -1.85 -1.78
CA SER A 375 9.24 -1.58 -2.65
C SER A 375 8.17 -0.73 -1.97
N PHE A 376 8.17 -0.67 -0.63
CA PHE A 376 7.11 -0.03 0.15
C PHE A 376 7.48 1.36 0.69
N VAL A 377 6.45 2.16 0.95
CA VAL A 377 6.52 3.47 1.61
C VAL A 377 5.58 3.48 2.80
N ASP A 378 6.03 4.09 3.91
CA ASP A 378 5.25 4.33 5.12
C ASP A 378 4.92 5.82 5.23
N LEU A 379 3.67 6.15 5.54
CA LEU A 379 3.21 7.47 5.94
C LEU A 379 2.86 7.42 7.43
N LYS A 380 3.67 8.06 8.26
CA LYS A 380 3.53 8.09 9.73
C LYS A 380 2.85 9.38 10.15
N PHE A 381 1.60 9.30 10.58
CA PHE A 381 0.84 10.45 11.07
C PHE A 381 0.99 10.60 12.58
N PHE A 382 0.98 11.85 13.04
CA PHE A 382 1.06 12.17 14.46
C PHE A 382 0.23 13.43 14.79
N ASP A 383 -0.20 13.51 16.04
CA ASP A 383 -0.96 14.63 16.61
C ASP A 383 -0.07 15.77 17.12
N GLU A 384 -0.68 16.80 17.69
CA GLU A 384 0.01 17.97 18.31
C GLU A 384 0.88 17.59 19.52
N ASN A 385 0.71 16.41 20.11
CA ASN A 385 1.56 15.89 21.17
C ASN A 385 2.74 15.04 20.65
N GLY A 386 2.85 14.89 19.34
CA GLY A 386 3.84 14.03 18.69
C GLY A 386 3.53 12.55 18.80
N MET A 387 2.34 12.15 19.24
CA MET A 387 1.89 10.76 19.34
C MET A 387 1.22 10.31 18.05
N ASN A 388 1.15 9.00 17.83
CA ASN A 388 0.36 8.46 16.72
C ASN A 388 -1.11 8.86 16.87
N LEU A 389 -1.80 9.09 15.74
CA LEU A 389 -3.19 9.54 15.74
C LEU A 389 -4.11 8.62 16.55
N PRO A 390 -5.09 9.17 17.28
CA PRO A 390 -6.16 8.38 17.87
C PRO A 390 -7.00 7.65 16.82
N ILE A 391 -7.52 6.47 17.14
CA ILE A 391 -8.36 5.65 16.21
C ILE A 391 -9.54 6.45 15.65
N GLY A 392 -10.16 7.32 16.45
CA GLY A 392 -11.27 8.15 15.99
C GLY A 392 -10.86 9.11 14.87
N MET A 393 -9.65 9.67 14.93
CA MET A 393 -9.11 10.56 13.90
C MET A 393 -8.74 9.78 12.64
N GLU A 394 -8.11 8.60 12.76
CA GLU A 394 -7.83 7.73 11.61
C GLU A 394 -9.12 7.38 10.85
N ARG A 395 -10.18 6.98 11.56
CA ARG A 395 -11.48 6.69 10.96
C ARG A 395 -12.11 7.90 10.27
N ASN A 396 -11.94 9.09 10.83
CA ASN A 396 -12.43 10.32 10.21
C ASN A 396 -11.67 10.62 8.91
N ILE A 397 -10.34 10.46 8.90
CA ILE A 397 -9.51 10.59 7.71
C ILE A 397 -9.95 9.58 6.63
N GLU A 398 -10.17 8.31 7.01
CA GLU A 398 -10.66 7.27 6.10
C GLU A 398 -12.02 7.66 5.49
N LEU A 399 -12.93 8.15 6.32
CA LEU A 399 -14.26 8.59 5.87
C LEU A 399 -14.15 9.71 4.84
N LEU A 400 -13.35 10.75 5.14
CA LEU A 400 -13.12 11.86 4.23
C LEU A 400 -12.41 11.40 2.95
N PHE A 401 -11.43 10.52 3.06
CA PHE A 401 -10.69 9.97 1.92
C PHE A 401 -11.60 9.19 0.97
N PHE A 402 -12.42 8.27 1.49
CA PHE A 402 -13.28 7.42 0.65
C PHE A 402 -14.49 8.17 0.08
N ARG A 403 -15.06 9.11 0.83
CA ARG A 403 -16.18 9.94 0.35
C ARG A 403 -15.75 11.12 -0.49
N GLU A 404 -14.47 11.49 -0.45
CA GLU A 404 -13.95 12.74 -1.04
C GLU A 404 -14.69 13.99 -0.53
N ASP A 405 -15.21 13.91 0.70
CA ASP A 405 -16.04 14.93 1.34
C ASP A 405 -15.15 15.95 2.07
N PHE A 406 -14.29 16.66 1.31
CA PHE A 406 -13.50 17.77 1.79
C PHE A 406 -13.61 18.96 0.84
N VAL A 407 -13.88 20.13 1.44
CA VAL A 407 -14.07 21.37 0.68
C VAL A 407 -12.70 21.93 0.32
N ARG A 408 -12.46 22.17 -0.98
CA ARG A 408 -11.28 22.87 -1.47
C ARG A 408 -11.31 24.34 -1.04
N ALA A 409 -10.14 24.89 -0.74
CA ALA A 409 -10.00 26.32 -0.48
C ALA A 409 -10.13 27.12 -1.77
N ASP A 410 -10.67 28.34 -1.67
CA ASP A 410 -10.62 29.31 -2.77
C ASP A 410 -9.17 29.77 -2.99
N SER A 411 -8.88 30.37 -4.16
CA SER A 411 -7.52 30.77 -4.53
C SER A 411 -6.83 31.67 -3.48
N GLU A 412 -7.59 32.53 -2.81
CA GLU A 412 -7.11 33.45 -1.77
C GLU A 412 -6.91 32.76 -0.40
N GLU A 413 -7.46 31.56 -0.21
CA GLU A 413 -7.40 30.80 1.05
C GLU A 413 -6.53 29.54 0.92
N THR A 414 -5.88 29.33 -0.21
CA THR A 414 -4.92 28.23 -0.38
C THR A 414 -3.79 28.38 0.63
N GLY A 415 -3.40 27.27 1.31
CA GLY A 415 -2.35 27.30 2.31
C GLY A 415 -0.95 27.55 1.72
N GLU A 416 0.00 27.88 2.56
CA GLU A 416 1.39 28.16 2.20
C GLU A 416 2.36 27.10 2.77
N ILE A 417 3.50 26.89 2.09
CA ILE A 417 4.60 26.09 2.62
C ILE A 417 5.67 27.03 3.18
N SER A 418 6.06 26.76 4.41
CA SER A 418 7.20 27.39 5.02
C SER A 418 8.26 26.35 5.43
N PHE A 419 9.50 26.81 5.56
CA PHE A 419 10.64 25.99 5.92
C PHE A 419 11.24 26.51 7.23
N PRO A 420 10.76 26.05 8.39
CA PRO A 420 11.20 26.58 9.67
C PRO A 420 12.70 26.42 9.88
N VAL A 421 13.37 27.50 10.23
CA VAL A 421 14.80 27.51 10.54
C VAL A 421 15.01 27.27 12.04
N GLY A 422 16.08 26.54 12.41
CA GLY A 422 16.42 26.31 13.83
C GLY A 422 15.69 25.14 14.49
N GLY A 423 14.91 24.34 13.77
CA GLY A 423 14.23 23.17 14.34
C GLY A 423 15.21 22.20 15.04
N PHE A 424 16.37 21.96 14.45
CA PHE A 424 17.39 21.13 15.09
C PHE A 424 17.94 21.74 16.38
N ASP A 425 18.09 23.06 16.45
CA ASP A 425 18.54 23.75 17.65
C ASP A 425 17.50 23.63 18.78
N THR A 426 16.21 23.80 18.45
CA THR A 426 15.10 23.62 19.40
C THR A 426 15.11 22.22 20.00
N TYR A 427 15.29 21.17 19.17
CA TYR A 427 15.38 19.80 19.64
C TYR A 427 16.63 19.57 20.51
N VAL A 428 17.80 20.00 20.05
CA VAL A 428 19.09 19.83 20.79
C VAL A 428 19.04 20.52 22.15
N ASP A 429 18.51 21.73 22.23
CA ASP A 429 18.42 22.47 23.49
C ASP A 429 17.44 21.83 24.46
N GLY A 430 16.28 21.36 23.98
CA GLY A 430 15.33 20.59 24.79
C GLY A 430 15.89 19.26 25.26
N PHE A 431 16.62 18.57 24.38
CA PHE A 431 17.29 17.32 24.67
C PHE A 431 18.32 17.46 25.80
N LEU A 432 19.23 18.44 25.70
CA LEU A 432 20.27 18.67 26.68
C LEU A 432 19.71 19.16 28.04
N LYS A 433 18.60 19.89 28.04
CA LYS A 433 17.90 20.26 29.27
C LYS A 433 17.32 19.06 30.02
N ALA A 434 16.98 18.00 29.30
CA ALA A 434 16.37 16.80 29.88
C ALA A 434 17.39 15.77 30.38
N ILE A 435 18.69 15.95 30.12
CA ILE A 435 19.79 15.04 30.46
C ILE A 435 20.73 15.69 31.50
N ASP A 436 21.27 14.89 32.42
CA ASP A 436 22.39 15.28 33.26
C ASP A 436 23.70 15.25 32.45
N VAL A 437 23.94 16.34 31.72
CA VAL A 437 25.12 16.54 30.85
C VAL A 437 26.43 16.32 31.63
N LYS A 438 26.47 16.76 32.90
CA LYS A 438 27.68 16.67 33.74
C LYS A 438 28.04 15.20 34.00
N SER A 439 27.09 14.39 34.42
CA SER A 439 27.29 12.96 34.71
C SER A 439 27.79 12.20 33.50
N VAL A 440 27.22 12.43 32.31
CA VAL A 440 27.65 11.76 31.07
C VAL A 440 29.06 12.18 30.70
N LYS A 441 29.39 13.47 30.82
CA LYS A 441 30.68 14.06 30.47
C LYS A 441 31.81 13.57 31.39
N GLU A 442 31.56 13.50 32.70
CA GLU A 442 32.51 13.03 33.69
C GLU A 442 32.86 11.55 33.54
N ARG A 443 31.91 10.72 33.05
CA ARG A 443 32.12 9.30 32.80
C ARG A 443 33.03 9.06 31.58
N GLY A 444 32.98 9.92 30.55
CA GLY A 444 33.83 9.85 29.38
C GLY A 444 33.60 8.58 28.57
N PHE A 445 32.41 8.42 28.00
CA PHE A 445 32.07 7.24 27.18
C PHE A 445 32.83 7.19 25.87
N ASN A 446 33.25 5.98 25.49
CA ASN A 446 33.74 5.61 24.15
C ASN A 446 32.76 4.60 23.54
N ILE A 447 32.06 4.96 22.47
CA ILE A 447 31.00 4.14 21.88
C ILE A 447 31.19 3.94 20.38
N VAL A 448 30.68 2.82 19.86
CA VAL A 448 30.50 2.62 18.41
C VAL A 448 29.04 2.78 18.07
N LEU A 449 28.75 3.73 17.20
CA LEU A 449 27.37 4.07 16.81
C LEU A 449 27.15 3.85 15.31
N ASP A 450 26.26 2.93 14.96
CA ASP A 450 25.79 2.75 13.57
C ASP A 450 24.51 3.55 13.33
N HIS A 451 24.57 4.55 12.44
CA HIS A 451 23.45 5.39 12.04
C HIS A 451 22.51 4.75 10.99
N SER A 452 22.83 3.55 10.51
CA SER A 452 22.06 2.85 9.48
C SER A 452 21.74 3.68 8.23
N HIS A 453 22.62 4.61 7.85
CA HIS A 453 22.41 5.60 6.79
C HIS A 453 21.18 6.51 6.98
N GLY A 454 20.61 6.54 8.19
CA GLY A 454 19.42 7.32 8.55
C GLY A 454 19.69 8.78 8.86
N ALA A 455 18.62 9.56 8.96
CA ALA A 455 18.66 11.00 9.20
C ALA A 455 19.22 11.38 10.60
N SER A 456 19.33 10.45 11.55
CA SER A 456 20.00 10.65 12.85
C SER A 456 21.43 11.16 12.69
N ALA A 457 22.12 10.80 11.60
CA ALA A 457 23.46 11.27 11.28
C ALA A 457 23.58 12.80 11.09
N LEU A 458 22.47 13.48 10.82
CA LEU A 458 22.45 14.94 10.63
C LEU A 458 22.48 15.73 11.93
N ILE A 459 22.00 15.15 13.03
CA ILE A 459 21.80 15.88 14.29
C ILE A 459 22.51 15.25 15.48
N PHE A 460 22.58 13.92 15.55
CA PHE A 460 23.05 13.21 16.73
C PHE A 460 24.54 13.45 17.05
N PRO A 461 25.46 13.53 16.07
CA PRO A 461 26.86 13.87 16.34
C PRO A 461 27.03 15.21 17.07
N ARG A 462 26.17 16.19 16.81
CA ARG A 462 26.17 17.49 17.50
C ARG A 462 25.81 17.36 18.98
N ILE A 463 24.87 16.47 19.31
CA ILE A 463 24.48 16.17 20.70
C ILE A 463 25.61 15.44 21.41
N LEU A 464 26.17 14.38 20.83
CA LEU A 464 27.25 13.59 21.39
C LEU A 464 28.51 14.44 21.63
N GLY A 465 28.85 15.34 20.71
CA GLY A 465 29.96 16.28 20.87
C GLY A 465 29.77 17.23 22.05
N ARG A 466 28.54 17.74 22.28
CA ARG A 466 28.22 18.59 23.46
C ARG A 466 28.31 17.80 24.79
N LEU A 467 28.07 16.49 24.73
CA LEU A 467 28.18 15.59 25.88
C LEU A 467 29.59 15.07 26.11
N GLY A 468 30.57 15.36 25.22
CA GLY A 468 31.95 14.89 25.32
C GLY A 468 32.06 13.39 25.15
N VAL A 469 31.18 12.75 24.37
CA VAL A 469 31.21 11.31 24.10
C VAL A 469 32.13 11.05 22.93
N GLU A 470 33.16 10.19 23.13
CA GLU A 470 33.98 9.68 22.04
C GLU A 470 33.18 8.67 21.22
N THR A 471 33.05 8.93 19.92
CA THR A 471 32.16 8.13 19.07
C THR A 471 32.82 7.73 17.79
N VAL A 472 32.90 6.43 17.54
CA VAL A 472 33.18 5.87 16.21
C VAL A 472 31.88 5.68 15.48
N ALA A 473 31.62 6.53 14.49
CA ALA A 473 30.36 6.55 13.75
C ALA A 473 30.44 5.65 12.51
N LEU A 474 29.54 4.68 12.41
CA LEU A 474 29.37 3.81 11.24
C LEU A 474 28.14 4.27 10.45
N ASN A 475 28.20 4.11 9.12
CA ASN A 475 27.09 4.40 8.22
C ASN A 475 26.44 5.79 8.50
N ALA A 476 27.27 6.79 8.84
CA ALA A 476 26.85 8.13 9.23
C ALA A 476 26.58 9.08 8.05
N ASN A 477 26.68 8.60 6.82
CA ASN A 477 26.27 9.32 5.61
C ASN A 477 24.86 8.95 5.21
N LEU A 478 24.10 9.92 4.69
CA LEU A 478 22.81 9.65 4.07
C LEU A 478 23.02 8.90 2.75
N ASP A 479 22.52 7.69 2.66
CA ASP A 479 22.56 6.88 1.45
C ASP A 479 21.17 6.30 1.16
N ALA A 480 20.46 6.92 0.24
CA ALA A 480 19.09 6.56 -0.11
C ALA A 480 18.94 5.10 -0.63
N ALA A 481 20.01 4.49 -1.12
CA ALA A 481 20.00 3.10 -1.58
C ALA A 481 20.15 2.09 -0.45
N LYS A 482 20.62 2.52 0.74
CA LYS A 482 20.93 1.66 1.88
C LYS A 482 20.06 1.85 3.11
N ILE A 483 19.04 2.69 3.02
CA ILE A 483 18.11 2.92 4.16
C ILE A 483 17.13 1.76 4.37
N THR A 484 16.94 0.89 3.39
CA THR A 484 16.18 -0.35 3.53
C THR A 484 17.16 -1.51 3.62
N LYS A 485 16.94 -2.42 4.56
CA LYS A 485 17.79 -3.60 4.79
C LYS A 485 16.93 -4.84 4.90
N THR A 486 17.33 -5.93 4.26
CA THR A 486 16.77 -7.24 4.54
C THR A 486 17.15 -7.70 5.96
N GLU A 487 16.45 -8.70 6.51
CA GLU A 487 16.84 -9.28 7.82
C GLU A 487 18.29 -9.79 7.83
N GLU A 488 18.76 -10.34 6.71
CA GLU A 488 20.16 -10.80 6.57
C GLU A 488 21.14 -9.63 6.60
N GLU A 489 20.87 -8.55 5.87
CA GLU A 489 21.72 -7.35 5.86
C GLU A 489 21.75 -6.66 7.22
N PHE A 490 20.59 -6.63 7.91
CA PHE A 490 20.50 -6.12 9.27
C PHE A 490 21.36 -6.96 10.23
N GLY A 491 21.27 -8.29 10.16
CA GLY A 491 22.10 -9.21 10.95
C GLY A 491 23.60 -9.04 10.67
N LYS A 492 24.00 -8.89 9.41
CA LYS A 492 25.40 -8.58 9.03
C LYS A 492 25.86 -7.25 9.62
N GLY A 493 25.00 -6.22 9.62
CA GLY A 493 25.27 -4.93 10.25
C GLY A 493 25.57 -5.05 11.75
N LEU A 494 24.78 -5.85 12.48
CA LEU A 494 25.03 -6.13 13.90
C LEU A 494 26.34 -6.87 14.13
N ILE A 495 26.71 -7.85 13.28
CA ILE A 495 28.00 -8.57 13.36
C ILE A 495 29.16 -7.60 13.12
N HIS A 496 29.04 -6.67 12.17
CA HIS A 496 30.08 -5.65 11.95
C HIS A 496 30.21 -4.73 13.17
N LEU A 497 29.09 -4.27 13.73
CA LEU A 497 29.07 -3.45 14.95
C LEU A 497 29.77 -4.17 16.10
N THR A 498 29.46 -5.45 16.33
CA THR A 498 30.11 -6.33 17.32
C THR A 498 31.63 -6.37 17.15
N THR A 499 32.07 -6.64 15.92
CA THR A 499 33.51 -6.77 15.61
C THR A 499 34.27 -5.48 15.89
N ILE A 500 33.72 -4.34 15.49
CA ILE A 500 34.35 -3.03 15.66
C ILE A 500 34.30 -2.61 17.14
N SER A 501 33.19 -2.78 17.84
CA SER A 501 33.05 -2.45 19.26
C SER A 501 34.09 -3.20 20.11
N ARG A 502 34.26 -4.50 19.86
CA ARG A 502 35.28 -5.33 20.53
C ARG A 502 36.69 -4.87 20.21
N SER A 503 36.99 -4.59 18.94
CA SER A 503 38.34 -4.18 18.50
C SER A 503 38.81 -2.86 19.10
N LEU A 504 37.86 -1.96 19.36
CA LEU A 504 38.09 -0.63 19.92
C LEU A 504 37.93 -0.59 21.43
N SER A 505 37.60 -1.72 22.08
CA SER A 505 37.31 -1.78 23.52
C SER A 505 36.29 -0.70 23.93
N ALA A 506 35.22 -0.53 23.11
CA ALA A 506 34.19 0.43 23.37
C ALA A 506 33.38 0.07 24.64
N ASP A 507 32.85 1.05 25.37
CA ASP A 507 31.97 0.81 26.53
C ASP A 507 30.72 0.04 26.12
N PHE A 508 30.23 0.29 24.92
CA PHE A 508 29.17 -0.47 24.23
C PHE A 508 29.09 -0.07 22.76
N GLY A 509 28.47 -0.94 21.96
CA GLY A 509 28.06 -0.63 20.59
C GLY A 509 26.54 -0.41 20.52
N VAL A 510 26.10 0.46 19.61
CA VAL A 510 24.69 0.69 19.39
C VAL A 510 24.39 0.94 17.92
N MET A 511 23.35 0.30 17.38
CA MET A 511 22.77 0.61 16.08
C MET A 511 21.45 1.33 16.31
N ILE A 512 21.23 2.44 15.60
CA ILE A 512 19.95 3.14 15.56
C ILE A 512 19.26 2.85 14.21
N ASP A 513 17.95 2.64 14.24
CA ASP A 513 17.20 2.41 13.01
C ASP A 513 17.17 3.67 12.11
N THR A 514 16.82 3.50 10.86
CA THR A 514 16.78 4.59 9.86
C THR A 514 15.80 5.71 10.21
N GLY A 515 14.73 5.38 10.96
CA GLY A 515 13.73 6.34 11.46
C GLY A 515 14.20 7.14 12.67
N GLY A 516 15.21 6.64 13.38
CA GLY A 516 15.69 7.23 14.64
C GLY A 516 14.86 6.85 15.87
N GLU A 517 13.96 5.86 15.74
CA GLU A 517 13.02 5.45 16.79
C GLU A 517 13.51 4.29 17.66
N LYS A 518 14.30 3.37 17.08
CA LYS A 518 14.71 2.09 17.73
C LYS A 518 16.22 1.99 17.86
N ILE A 519 16.68 1.26 18.88
CA ILE A 519 18.11 0.98 19.13
C ILE A 519 18.33 -0.49 19.41
N PHE A 520 19.52 -0.98 18.98
CA PHE A 520 19.99 -2.33 19.19
C PHE A 520 21.36 -2.27 19.82
N LEU A 521 21.56 -2.95 20.95
CA LEU A 521 22.72 -2.80 21.81
C LEU A 521 23.69 -3.97 21.67
N VAL A 522 24.96 -3.67 21.78
CA VAL A 522 26.09 -4.62 21.88
C VAL A 522 26.87 -4.26 23.14
N ASP A 523 27.20 -5.22 23.99
CA ASP A 523 27.98 -4.97 25.19
C ASP A 523 29.49 -4.74 24.92
N GLU A 524 30.25 -4.43 25.95
CA GLU A 524 31.70 -4.21 25.86
C GLU A 524 32.51 -5.47 25.49
N LYS A 525 31.90 -6.66 25.57
CA LYS A 525 32.50 -7.92 25.13
C LYS A 525 32.24 -8.19 23.65
N GLY A 526 31.34 -7.40 23.04
CA GLY A 526 30.89 -7.56 21.66
C GLY A 526 29.77 -8.57 21.53
N ASP A 527 28.98 -8.83 22.56
CA ASP A 527 27.82 -9.68 22.48
C ASP A 527 26.56 -8.83 22.19
N VAL A 528 25.79 -9.22 21.17
CA VAL A 528 24.53 -8.55 20.83
C VAL A 528 23.50 -8.87 21.90
N LEU A 529 22.89 -7.84 22.49
CA LEU A 529 21.79 -8.03 23.41
C LEU A 529 20.51 -8.33 22.63
N PRO A 530 19.85 -9.46 22.87
CA PRO A 530 18.48 -9.66 22.37
C PRO A 530 17.56 -8.52 22.85
N ASP A 531 16.60 -8.10 22.02
CA ASP A 531 15.75 -6.93 22.29
C ASP A 531 15.03 -7.01 23.66
N TRP A 532 14.56 -8.22 24.04
CA TRP A 532 13.89 -8.42 25.34
C TRP A 532 14.87 -8.30 26.50
N VAL A 533 16.17 -8.64 26.33
CA VAL A 533 17.22 -8.47 27.34
C VAL A 533 17.59 -7.00 27.44
N ALA A 534 17.75 -6.31 26.31
CA ALA A 534 17.99 -4.86 26.28
C ALA A 534 16.86 -4.09 27.02
N LEU A 535 15.60 -4.48 26.79
CA LEU A 535 14.46 -3.93 27.54
C LEU A 535 14.58 -4.17 29.04
N GLN A 536 14.97 -5.36 29.48
CA GLN A 536 15.15 -5.67 30.90
C GLN A 536 16.26 -4.81 31.53
N VAL A 537 17.38 -4.62 30.83
CA VAL A 537 18.50 -3.78 31.29
C VAL A 537 18.05 -2.32 31.44
N ILE A 538 17.45 -1.75 30.40
CA ILE A 538 17.03 -0.33 30.40
C ILE A 538 15.94 -0.11 31.46
N CYS A 539 15.01 -1.06 31.60
CA CYS A 539 13.98 -1.04 32.64
C CYS A 539 14.60 -1.11 34.05
N PHE A 540 15.56 -2.02 34.28
CA PHE A 540 16.28 -2.14 35.55
C PHE A 540 16.93 -0.82 35.94
N LEU A 541 17.68 -0.19 35.02
CA LEU A 541 18.32 1.09 35.23
C LEU A 541 17.33 2.23 35.50
N ALA A 542 16.22 2.26 34.74
CA ALA A 542 15.17 3.27 34.93
C ALA A 542 14.48 3.14 36.29
N CYS A 543 14.14 1.91 36.71
CA CYS A 543 13.55 1.63 38.01
C CYS A 543 14.48 2.00 39.16
N ARG A 544 15.75 1.65 39.07
CA ARG A 544 16.77 1.92 40.10
C ARG A 544 17.00 3.41 40.31
N ARG A 545 16.93 4.19 39.20
CA ARG A 545 17.09 5.66 39.26
C ARG A 545 15.86 6.36 39.87
N LYS A 546 14.65 5.94 39.49
CA LYS A 546 13.40 6.64 39.87
C LYS A 546 12.83 6.18 41.22
N ARG A 547 12.91 4.88 41.53
CA ARG A 547 12.48 4.25 42.78
C ARG A 547 11.00 4.49 43.16
N SER A 548 10.19 4.99 42.26
CA SER A 548 8.75 5.14 42.41
C SER A 548 8.13 5.50 41.05
N GLY A 549 6.88 5.14 40.83
CA GLY A 549 6.14 5.41 39.60
C GLY A 549 5.72 4.14 38.88
N LYS A 550 5.39 4.25 37.62
CA LYS A 550 4.88 3.17 36.78
C LYS A 550 5.76 3.00 35.54
N ILE A 551 5.91 1.76 35.10
CA ILE A 551 6.53 1.43 33.81
C ILE A 551 5.49 0.78 32.90
N GLY A 552 5.52 1.12 31.60
CA GLY A 552 4.67 0.54 30.59
C GLY A 552 5.45 -0.44 29.72
N VAL A 553 4.89 -1.64 29.48
CA VAL A 553 5.49 -2.65 28.60
C VAL A 553 4.42 -3.44 27.86
N PRO A 554 4.69 -3.95 26.65
CA PRO A 554 3.69 -4.74 25.94
C PRO A 554 3.46 -6.09 26.62
N VAL A 555 2.32 -6.70 26.34
CA VAL A 555 1.96 -8.05 26.86
C VAL A 555 2.95 -9.13 26.45
N THR A 556 3.70 -8.88 25.37
CA THR A 556 4.75 -9.74 24.81
C THR A 556 6.05 -9.71 25.61
N ALA A 557 6.26 -8.71 26.45
CA ALA A 557 7.48 -8.55 27.21
C ALA A 557 7.59 -9.56 28.38
N SER A 558 8.84 -9.84 28.78
CA SER A 558 9.16 -10.81 29.82
C SER A 558 8.51 -10.50 31.18
N ARG A 559 8.12 -11.55 31.93
CA ARG A 559 7.69 -11.48 33.33
C ARG A 559 8.79 -11.01 34.30
N THR A 560 10.04 -11.06 33.86
CA THR A 560 11.17 -10.56 34.65
C THR A 560 11.03 -9.06 34.96
N LEU A 561 10.29 -8.32 34.15
CA LEU A 561 10.05 -6.88 34.35
C LEU A 561 9.24 -6.59 35.61
N GLU A 562 8.28 -7.43 35.97
CA GLU A 562 7.57 -7.35 37.26
C GLU A 562 8.51 -7.64 38.43
N LYS A 563 9.38 -8.65 38.30
CA LYS A 563 10.39 -8.97 39.33
C LYS A 563 11.38 -7.80 39.52
N ILE A 564 11.78 -7.15 38.42
CA ILE A 564 12.64 -5.95 38.44
C ILE A 564 11.89 -4.76 39.09
N ALA A 565 10.70 -4.44 38.64
CA ALA A 565 9.91 -3.30 39.13
C ALA A 565 9.61 -3.40 40.61
N ALA A 566 9.21 -4.60 41.09
CA ALA A 566 8.91 -4.86 42.48
C ALA A 566 10.07 -4.56 43.44
N ARG A 567 11.33 -4.81 43.02
CA ARG A 567 12.55 -4.48 43.80
C ARG A 567 12.65 -2.96 44.12
N TYR A 568 12.05 -2.14 43.25
CA TYR A 568 12.12 -0.68 43.38
C TYR A 568 10.75 -0.04 43.70
N ARG A 569 9.75 -0.82 44.11
CA ARG A 569 8.40 -0.35 44.46
C ARG A 569 7.72 0.37 43.29
N MET A 570 7.88 -0.16 42.09
CA MET A 570 7.26 0.36 40.88
C MET A 570 6.21 -0.60 40.35
N ASP A 571 5.15 -0.08 39.76
CA ASP A 571 4.09 -0.85 39.12
C ASP A 571 4.37 -1.06 37.64
N VAL A 572 3.97 -2.22 37.13
CA VAL A 572 4.04 -2.55 35.69
C VAL A 572 2.65 -2.44 35.07
N ILE A 573 2.54 -1.64 34.02
CA ILE A 573 1.34 -1.54 33.18
C ILE A 573 1.58 -2.38 31.93
N ARG A 574 0.82 -3.48 31.78
CA ARG A 574 0.80 -4.26 30.54
C ARG A 574 -0.13 -3.60 29.53
N THR A 575 0.38 -3.35 28.33
CA THR A 575 -0.35 -2.71 27.24
C THR A 575 -0.34 -3.57 25.97
N ARG A 576 -1.14 -3.20 24.98
CA ARG A 576 -1.10 -3.81 23.65
C ARG A 576 0.24 -3.58 22.99
N THR A 577 0.56 -4.38 21.97
CA THR A 577 1.83 -4.32 21.21
C THR A 577 1.91 -3.14 20.25
N LEU A 578 0.78 -2.50 19.97
CA LEU A 578 0.71 -1.38 19.02
C LEU A 578 1.51 -0.16 19.52
N PRO A 579 2.31 0.50 18.66
CA PRO A 579 3.05 1.71 19.01
C PRO A 579 2.19 2.78 19.64
N ARG A 580 0.96 2.99 19.15
CA ARG A 580 -0.02 3.91 19.74
C ARG A 580 -0.31 3.60 21.20
N SER A 581 -0.59 2.35 21.53
CA SER A 581 -0.94 1.96 22.90
C SER A 581 0.23 2.16 23.87
N LEU A 582 1.47 2.01 23.41
CA LEU A 582 2.67 2.32 24.17
C LEU A 582 2.80 3.84 24.39
N MET A 583 2.58 4.67 23.39
CA MET A 583 2.59 6.14 23.49
C MET A 583 1.47 6.65 24.42
N GLU A 584 0.25 6.12 24.28
CA GLU A 584 -0.88 6.43 25.18
C GLU A 584 -0.58 6.05 26.64
N THR A 585 0.13 4.93 26.84
CA THR A 585 0.58 4.52 28.18
C THR A 585 1.64 5.48 28.72
N ALA A 586 2.57 5.93 27.87
CA ALA A 586 3.59 6.91 28.24
C ALA A 586 2.99 8.27 28.64
N ALA A 587 1.85 8.66 28.08
CA ALA A 587 1.15 9.90 28.43
C ALA A 587 0.36 9.82 29.75
N ARG A 588 0.25 8.65 30.38
CA ARG A 588 -0.48 8.49 31.67
C ARG A 588 0.32 9.06 32.84
N GLU A 589 -0.40 9.60 33.81
CA GLU A 589 0.20 10.14 35.02
C GLU A 589 1.00 9.08 35.80
N GLY A 590 2.18 9.46 36.25
CA GLY A 590 3.08 8.62 37.03
C GLY A 590 3.88 7.60 36.23
N VAL A 591 3.72 7.53 34.91
CA VAL A 591 4.56 6.69 34.04
C VAL A 591 5.90 7.39 33.79
N VAL A 592 6.99 6.70 34.09
CA VAL A 592 8.35 7.23 34.00
C VAL A 592 9.17 6.62 32.86
N PHE A 593 8.76 5.44 32.38
CA PHE A 593 9.40 4.72 31.31
C PHE A 593 8.39 3.82 30.60
N VAL A 594 8.49 3.72 29.29
CA VAL A 594 7.77 2.72 28.49
C VAL A 594 8.77 2.10 27.51
N GLY A 595 8.79 0.78 27.45
CA GLY A 595 9.68 0.04 26.58
C GLY A 595 8.95 -1.00 25.71
N ASP A 596 9.38 -1.09 24.45
CA ASP A 596 8.99 -2.12 23.51
C ASP A 596 10.04 -3.23 23.48
N ASP A 597 9.61 -4.47 23.31
CA ASP A 597 10.51 -5.63 23.16
C ASP A 597 11.06 -5.83 21.74
N ASN A 598 11.05 -4.74 20.94
CA ASN A 598 11.65 -4.63 19.61
C ASN A 598 12.57 -3.39 19.48
N GLY A 599 13.19 -2.96 20.56
CA GLY A 599 14.21 -1.90 20.58
C GLY A 599 13.69 -0.46 20.69
N GLY A 600 12.40 -0.25 20.88
CA GLY A 600 11.78 1.08 21.03
C GLY A 600 11.65 1.48 22.52
N TYR A 601 12.05 2.71 22.87
CA TYR A 601 11.97 3.21 24.25
C TYR A 601 11.42 4.61 24.31
N ILE A 602 10.54 4.87 25.29
CA ILE A 602 9.89 6.16 25.52
C ILE A 602 10.24 6.63 26.94
N PHE A 603 10.73 7.84 27.04
CA PHE A 603 10.93 8.54 28.30
C PHE A 603 9.99 9.74 28.36
N PRO A 604 8.81 9.63 29.00
CA PRO A 604 7.76 10.64 28.97
C PRO A 604 8.18 12.01 29.46
N GLY A 605 9.20 12.07 30.35
CA GLY A 605 9.79 13.32 30.80
C GLY A 605 10.44 14.16 29.70
N PHE A 606 10.73 13.56 28.55
CA PHE A 606 11.20 14.25 27.35
C PHE A 606 10.10 14.35 26.29
N GLN A 607 9.64 13.20 25.78
CA GLN A 607 8.48 13.15 24.88
C GLN A 607 7.74 11.80 25.00
N PRO A 608 6.41 11.78 24.77
CA PRO A 608 5.60 10.55 24.89
C PRO A 608 5.66 9.66 23.62
N ALA A 609 6.74 9.74 22.86
CA ALA A 609 6.96 9.00 21.63
C ALA A 609 8.34 8.33 21.63
N PHE A 610 8.52 7.34 20.77
CA PHE A 610 9.80 6.67 20.61
C PHE A 610 10.88 7.63 20.13
N ASP A 611 12.04 7.56 20.77
CA ASP A 611 13.21 8.37 20.43
C ASP A 611 14.49 7.60 20.73
N GLY A 612 15.08 7.01 19.67
CA GLY A 612 16.29 6.21 19.80
C GLY A 612 17.51 7.04 20.22
N MET A 613 17.64 8.28 19.74
CA MET A 613 18.74 9.17 20.11
C MET A 613 18.66 9.53 21.59
N PHE A 614 17.48 9.89 22.08
CA PHE A 614 17.28 10.18 23.49
C PHE A 614 17.48 8.93 24.36
N ALA A 615 17.00 7.78 23.89
CA ALA A 615 17.18 6.51 24.61
C ALA A 615 18.66 6.15 24.80
N ILE A 616 19.52 6.33 23.77
CA ILE A 616 20.97 6.10 23.88
C ILE A 616 21.60 6.98 24.95
N VAL A 617 21.32 8.28 24.95
CA VAL A 617 21.94 9.20 25.91
C VAL A 617 21.36 9.00 27.31
N ARG A 618 20.08 8.73 27.43
CA ARG A 618 19.46 8.38 28.72
C ARG A 618 20.04 7.09 29.28
N PHE A 619 20.32 6.11 28.43
CA PHE A 619 21.02 4.88 28.82
C PHE A 619 22.44 5.18 29.32
N MET A 620 23.23 6.03 28.62
CA MET A 620 24.54 6.47 29.09
C MET A 620 24.46 7.18 30.45
N GLU A 621 23.51 8.08 30.62
CA GLU A 621 23.28 8.79 31.89
C GLU A 621 22.98 7.80 33.05
N MET A 622 22.18 6.79 32.80
CA MET A 622 21.87 5.76 33.79
C MET A 622 23.10 4.89 34.11
N LEU A 623 23.89 4.51 33.08
CA LEU A 623 25.13 3.77 33.25
C LEU A 623 26.19 4.58 34.01
N SER A 624 26.28 5.89 33.80
CA SER A 624 27.18 6.79 34.57
C SER A 624 26.90 6.70 36.05
N ALA A 625 25.64 6.68 36.46
CA ALA A 625 25.25 6.60 37.86
C ALA A 625 25.60 5.23 38.49
N GLU A 626 25.74 4.17 37.71
CA GLU A 626 26.08 2.85 38.17
C GLU A 626 27.61 2.68 38.35
N GLY A 627 28.42 3.33 37.53
CA GLY A 627 29.87 3.21 37.55
C GLY A 627 30.42 1.81 37.18
N ARG A 628 29.57 0.97 36.54
CA ARG A 628 29.86 -0.43 36.17
C ARG A 628 29.69 -0.65 34.67
N SER A 629 30.19 -1.78 34.19
CA SER A 629 30.02 -2.18 32.79
C SER A 629 28.60 -2.71 32.53
N LEU A 630 28.22 -2.76 31.25
CA LEU A 630 26.94 -3.30 30.82
C LEU A 630 26.83 -4.80 31.14
N SER A 631 27.91 -5.58 30.93
CA SER A 631 27.92 -7.00 31.24
C SER A 631 27.82 -7.30 32.73
N ASP A 632 28.32 -6.40 33.62
CA ASP A 632 28.14 -6.55 35.07
C ASP A 632 26.68 -6.35 35.49
N ILE A 633 25.98 -5.40 34.86
CA ILE A 633 24.52 -5.17 35.07
C ILE A 633 23.73 -6.36 34.60
N LEU A 634 24.08 -6.94 33.46
CA LEU A 634 23.41 -8.11 32.90
C LEU A 634 23.41 -9.32 33.88
N ARG A 635 24.45 -9.48 34.68
CA ARG A 635 24.52 -10.56 35.70
C ARG A 635 23.49 -10.42 36.85
N GLU A 636 22.97 -9.21 37.08
CA GLU A 636 21.94 -8.99 38.11
C GLU A 636 20.53 -9.28 37.60
N ILE A 637 20.35 -9.40 36.28
CA ILE A 637 19.05 -9.66 35.65
C ILE A 637 18.86 -11.17 35.57
N PRO A 638 17.75 -11.70 36.09
CA PRO A 638 17.45 -13.12 35.99
C PRO A 638 17.42 -13.56 34.52
N PRO A 639 18.14 -14.64 34.16
CA PRO A 639 18.09 -15.16 32.81
C PRO A 639 16.68 -15.63 32.45
N THR A 640 16.26 -15.36 31.25
CA THR A 640 14.97 -15.84 30.70
C THR A 640 15.18 -16.26 29.25
N VAL A 641 14.44 -17.27 28.81
CA VAL A 641 14.43 -17.73 27.43
C VAL A 641 13.13 -17.33 26.76
N MET A 642 13.25 -16.68 25.61
CA MET A 642 12.10 -16.30 24.80
C MET A 642 12.18 -16.99 23.44
N VAL A 643 11.18 -17.81 23.11
CA VAL A 643 11.01 -18.44 21.81
C VAL A 643 9.95 -17.67 21.03
N LYS A 644 10.29 -17.29 19.77
CA LYS A 644 9.39 -16.60 18.84
C LYS A 644 9.18 -17.49 17.61
N LYS A 645 7.91 -17.76 17.26
CA LYS A 645 7.54 -18.51 16.04
C LYS A 645 6.41 -17.79 15.30
N LYS A 646 6.35 -18.03 13.98
CA LYS A 646 5.24 -17.63 13.13
C LYS A 646 4.44 -18.88 12.77
N ILE A 647 3.13 -18.85 12.95
CA ILE A 647 2.21 -19.93 12.59
C ILE A 647 1.42 -19.48 11.37
N PRO A 648 1.69 -20.01 10.15
CA PRO A 648 0.98 -19.62 8.94
C PRO A 648 -0.53 -19.86 9.07
N CYS A 649 -1.32 -18.91 8.59
CA CYS A 649 -2.78 -18.99 8.65
C CYS A 649 -3.42 -18.14 7.56
N ALA A 650 -4.34 -18.70 6.79
CA ALA A 650 -5.13 -17.94 5.85
C ALA A 650 -5.97 -16.87 6.58
N TRP A 651 -6.18 -15.72 5.94
CA TRP A 651 -6.88 -14.57 6.54
C TRP A 651 -8.28 -14.95 7.06
N GLU A 652 -9.03 -15.71 6.26
CA GLU A 652 -10.43 -16.12 6.53
C GLU A 652 -10.54 -17.02 7.76
N ARG A 653 -9.46 -17.71 8.10
CA ARG A 653 -9.42 -18.67 9.23
C ARG A 653 -8.98 -18.04 10.54
N LYS A 654 -8.42 -16.81 10.51
CA LYS A 654 -7.90 -16.15 11.74
C LYS A 654 -8.97 -16.03 12.83
N GLY A 655 -10.17 -15.58 12.49
CA GLY A 655 -11.26 -15.39 13.46
C GLY A 655 -11.68 -16.71 14.12
N VAL A 656 -11.81 -17.77 13.32
CA VAL A 656 -12.20 -19.10 13.82
C VAL A 656 -11.10 -19.67 14.72
N LEU A 657 -9.84 -19.60 14.32
CA LEU A 657 -8.71 -20.08 15.11
C LEU A 657 -8.53 -19.29 16.41
N MET A 658 -8.76 -17.97 16.39
CA MET A 658 -8.77 -17.16 17.63
C MET A 658 -9.89 -17.57 18.59
N ARG A 659 -11.07 -17.89 18.08
CA ARG A 659 -12.17 -18.42 18.89
C ARG A 659 -11.79 -19.77 19.51
N MET A 660 -11.25 -20.70 18.71
CA MET A 660 -10.80 -22.01 19.18
C MET A 660 -9.70 -21.87 20.25
N LEU A 661 -8.78 -20.92 20.08
CA LEU A 661 -7.74 -20.63 21.07
C LEU A 661 -8.34 -20.07 22.37
N ALA A 662 -9.32 -19.18 22.28
CA ALA A 662 -10.03 -18.65 23.43
C ALA A 662 -10.81 -19.75 24.18
N GLU A 663 -11.43 -20.69 23.45
CA GLU A 663 -12.07 -21.85 24.01
C GLU A 663 -11.07 -22.80 24.70
N HIS A 664 -9.89 -23.02 24.08
CA HIS A 664 -8.80 -23.80 24.67
C HIS A 664 -8.23 -23.19 25.95
N ALA A 665 -8.30 -21.88 26.09
CA ALA A 665 -7.86 -21.15 27.27
C ALA A 665 -8.88 -21.23 28.46
N LYS A 666 -10.14 -21.64 28.22
CA LYS A 666 -11.14 -21.76 29.27
C LYS A 666 -10.69 -22.74 30.37
N GLY A 667 -10.80 -22.30 31.61
CA GLY A 667 -10.38 -23.08 32.79
C GLY A 667 -8.87 -23.10 33.06
N LYS A 668 -8.07 -22.40 32.23
CA LYS A 668 -6.63 -22.19 32.43
C LYS A 668 -6.36 -20.76 32.88
N PRO A 669 -5.33 -20.51 33.69
CA PRO A 669 -4.87 -19.17 33.97
C PRO A 669 -4.49 -18.49 32.65
N SER A 670 -5.19 -17.40 32.29
CA SER A 670 -5.01 -16.75 30.99
C SER A 670 -5.35 -15.26 30.99
N GLN A 671 -4.79 -14.51 30.04
CA GLN A 671 -5.04 -13.09 29.84
C GLN A 671 -5.40 -12.82 28.38
N PHE A 672 -6.33 -11.90 28.14
CA PHE A 672 -6.88 -11.53 26.84
C PHE A 672 -6.65 -10.03 26.61
N VAL A 673 -5.42 -9.62 26.29
CA VAL A 673 -5.10 -8.21 26.08
C VAL A 673 -4.80 -7.92 24.59
N ASP A 674 -3.94 -8.70 23.97
CA ASP A 674 -3.58 -8.56 22.55
C ASP A 674 -3.32 -9.97 22.03
N GLY A 675 -4.39 -10.75 21.85
CA GLY A 675 -4.35 -12.18 21.67
C GLY A 675 -4.66 -12.94 22.95
N VAL A 676 -4.23 -14.18 23.04
CA VAL A 676 -4.48 -15.07 24.20
C VAL A 676 -3.16 -15.51 24.81
N LYS A 677 -2.90 -15.06 26.03
CA LYS A 677 -1.75 -15.46 26.84
C LYS A 677 -2.19 -16.52 27.84
N ILE A 678 -1.61 -17.71 27.76
CA ILE A 678 -1.92 -18.85 28.64
C ILE A 678 -0.71 -19.12 29.50
N PHE A 679 -0.92 -19.25 30.81
CA PHE A 679 0.14 -19.53 31.80
C PHE A 679 0.29 -21.02 32.03
N HIS A 680 1.53 -21.49 32.09
CA HIS A 680 1.98 -22.84 32.44
C HIS A 680 2.84 -22.77 33.68
N GLY A 681 2.19 -22.61 34.83
CA GLY A 681 2.90 -22.25 36.07
C GLY A 681 3.40 -20.80 36.01
N GLU A 682 4.71 -20.61 36.16
CA GLU A 682 5.33 -19.29 35.93
C GLU A 682 5.59 -18.99 34.44
N ASP A 683 5.72 -20.01 33.61
CA ASP A 683 5.92 -19.86 32.15
C ASP A 683 4.65 -19.44 31.43
N TRP A 684 4.79 -18.97 30.21
CA TRP A 684 3.62 -18.57 29.44
C TRP A 684 3.83 -18.70 27.92
N ALA A 685 2.71 -18.94 27.24
CA ALA A 685 2.60 -18.83 25.79
C ALA A 685 1.58 -17.75 25.42
N LEU A 686 1.95 -16.87 24.50
CA LEU A 686 1.08 -15.85 23.92
C LEU A 686 0.93 -16.08 22.42
N VAL A 687 -0.30 -16.23 21.96
CA VAL A 687 -0.63 -16.30 20.54
C VAL A 687 -1.51 -15.12 20.17
N TYR A 688 -1.10 -14.38 19.16
CA TYR A 688 -1.84 -13.23 18.65
C TYR A 688 -1.74 -13.13 17.11
N PRO A 689 -2.83 -12.68 16.42
CA PRO A 689 -2.82 -12.59 14.96
C PRO A 689 -1.94 -11.43 14.50
N SER A 690 -1.15 -11.65 13.44
CA SER A 690 -0.54 -10.53 12.71
C SER A 690 -1.65 -9.66 12.12
N GLN A 691 -1.49 -8.33 12.16
CA GLN A 691 -2.47 -7.40 11.60
C GLN A 691 -2.28 -7.21 10.09
N ASP A 692 -1.06 -7.39 9.60
CA ASP A 692 -0.66 -7.03 8.25
C ASP A 692 -0.25 -8.25 7.41
N GLU A 693 -0.20 -9.48 7.97
CA GLU A 693 0.28 -10.67 7.27
C GLU A 693 -0.50 -11.94 7.66
N ALA A 694 -0.52 -12.94 6.79
CA ALA A 694 -1.30 -14.19 6.91
C ALA A 694 -0.66 -15.21 7.88
N TYR A 695 -0.43 -14.83 9.14
CA TYR A 695 0.05 -15.73 10.20
C TYR A 695 -0.33 -15.24 11.61
N PHE A 696 -0.12 -16.13 12.61
CA PHE A 696 -0.12 -15.79 14.02
C PHE A 696 1.30 -15.70 14.56
N HIS A 697 1.54 -14.74 15.42
CA HIS A 697 2.72 -14.72 16.27
C HIS A 697 2.53 -15.64 17.46
N LEU A 698 3.51 -16.49 17.73
CA LEU A 698 3.62 -17.26 18.94
C LEU A 698 4.87 -16.80 19.69
N ARG A 699 4.69 -16.42 20.95
CA ARG A 699 5.79 -16.12 21.89
C ARG A 699 5.65 -17.00 23.11
N VAL A 700 6.76 -17.59 23.51
CA VAL A 700 6.82 -18.46 24.72
C VAL A 700 7.99 -18.00 25.57
N GLU A 701 7.75 -17.78 26.85
CA GLU A 701 8.79 -17.53 27.85
C GLU A 701 8.83 -18.67 28.86
N ALA A 702 10.02 -19.19 29.10
CA ALA A 702 10.29 -20.18 30.15
C ALA A 702 11.69 -19.94 30.77
N ASP A 703 11.96 -20.59 31.88
CA ASP A 703 13.25 -20.53 32.54
C ASP A 703 14.31 -21.37 31.80
N ASP A 704 13.89 -22.41 31.07
CA ASP A 704 14.74 -23.32 30.30
C ASP A 704 14.38 -23.32 28.81
N LYS A 705 15.41 -23.40 27.95
CA LYS A 705 15.25 -23.39 26.48
C LYS A 705 14.47 -24.59 25.96
N ARG A 706 14.69 -25.76 26.54
CA ARG A 706 14.02 -26.99 26.13
C ARG A 706 12.53 -26.89 26.43
N GLU A 707 12.18 -26.42 27.63
CA GLU A 707 10.79 -26.23 28.05
C GLU A 707 10.08 -25.20 27.16
N ALA A 708 10.74 -24.06 26.86
CA ALA A 708 10.19 -23.06 25.94
C ALA A 708 9.92 -23.62 24.53
N GLU A 709 10.82 -24.43 23.99
CA GLU A 709 10.65 -25.08 22.69
C GLU A 709 9.54 -26.15 22.71
N GLU A 710 9.44 -26.94 23.78
CA GLU A 710 8.37 -27.97 23.96
C GLU A 710 6.99 -27.28 24.01
N ILE A 711 6.84 -26.22 24.79
CA ILE A 711 5.61 -25.43 24.84
C ILE A 711 5.32 -24.84 23.44
N ALA A 712 6.31 -24.24 22.78
CA ALA A 712 6.11 -23.65 21.45
C ALA A 712 5.68 -24.69 20.41
N ALA A 713 6.29 -25.88 20.42
CA ALA A 713 5.92 -26.99 19.53
C ALA A 713 4.47 -27.42 19.74
N SER A 714 4.04 -27.55 21.00
CA SER A 714 2.67 -27.95 21.35
C SER A 714 1.60 -27.01 20.75
N TYR A 715 1.85 -25.69 20.74
CA TYR A 715 0.94 -24.72 20.12
C TYR A 715 0.98 -24.76 18.60
N VAL A 716 2.14 -24.97 17.97
CA VAL A 716 2.25 -25.14 16.52
C VAL A 716 1.43 -26.36 16.09
N ASP A 717 1.58 -27.51 16.76
CA ASP A 717 0.84 -28.74 16.48
C ASP A 717 -0.66 -28.61 16.72
N LEU A 718 -1.04 -27.87 17.76
CA LEU A 718 -2.44 -27.56 18.07
C LEU A 718 -3.09 -26.77 16.92
N PHE A 719 -2.43 -25.72 16.43
CA PHE A 719 -2.93 -24.94 15.30
C PHE A 719 -2.94 -25.73 13.99
N ALA A 720 -1.94 -26.59 13.73
CA ALA A 720 -1.93 -27.47 12.58
C ALA A 720 -3.13 -28.44 12.62
N THR A 721 -3.42 -29.03 13.81
CA THR A 721 -4.57 -29.91 14.01
C THR A 721 -5.89 -29.18 13.76
N TRP A 722 -6.02 -27.94 14.22
CA TRP A 722 -7.23 -27.15 13.99
C TRP A 722 -7.41 -26.75 12.53
N ALA A 723 -6.32 -26.38 11.87
CA ALA A 723 -6.34 -26.02 10.46
C ALA A 723 -6.76 -27.19 9.53
N GLN A 724 -6.50 -28.43 9.93
CA GLN A 724 -6.97 -29.64 9.21
C GLN A 724 -8.46 -29.92 9.40
N LYS A 725 -9.07 -29.41 10.47
CA LYS A 725 -10.49 -29.61 10.77
C LYS A 725 -11.41 -28.54 10.19
N LEU A 726 -10.82 -27.44 9.68
CA LEU A 726 -11.48 -26.31 9.01
C LEU A 726 -11.33 -26.38 7.50
#